data_0b94a877e7e8859bc9c9da17e9becec9
#
_entry.id   0b94a877e7e8859bc9c9da17e9becec9
#
_cell.length_a   1.000
_cell.length_b   1.000
_cell.length_c   1.000
_cell.angle_alpha   90.00
_cell.angle_beta   90.00
_cell.angle_gamma   90.00
#
_symmetry.space_group_name_H-M   'P 1'
#
loop_
_entity.id
_entity.type
_entity.pdbx_description
1 polymer ?
#
loop_
_entity_poly.entity_id
_entity_poly.type
_entity_poly.pdbx_seq_one_letter_code
_entity_poly.pdbx_strand_id
1 'polypeptide(L)'
;MLTQETKRKIDSARQILVGKVPDPKAQVEQITTALIYKFMDDMDKEAQELGGKARFFTNGYQKYAWTKLMDAKLGGHERLDLYLEAITSLSRNPHIPQLFRDIFKDAFLPYRSPETLSMFLKEINGFIYEHSEDLGDAFEYLLSILGSQGDAGQFRTPRHIIDFIVAAVAPKKDETICDPACGTAGFLISAFKHILKENKEKSLTPDERKNLMDHFVGYDISPDMVRLSKVNLYLHGFPNPTIFEYDTLSSEEKWDENFDVMLANPPFMSPTGGIRPHKRFSVQANRSEVLFVDYILEHLRPNGRAGIIVPEGIIFQSANAYKALRKLLIEDGLLAVVSLPAGVFNPYAGVKTSILLFDNGLAKKTKDILFLKILNDGFDLGAQRREIDKNDLPLALDIVKKYRIALKESKKFKLNEKQDKIAHLVVKDKIAESGEYNLSGDRYKEVINFANQKWPLVELKDVCVVDWGNTELTKKSYIENGEYLGVSAAGCDGRMKHFEHEVGTVVLSAIGANCGRVFYPNEKFTAIKNTITFTPEKKKLYPKFLFYILKNNTFPRRGGGQPFMTKGDVKKYKIPLPPIEVQKEIVEQIEVKQKAIEAAKAVIDNLERERRYFGQSLRKIKDVEWVELDKVAEVIAGQSPEGKYYNETGQGTAFYQGKTEFTEKYLGKPKMWTTKITKIAEQGDILMSVRAPVGPVNIATDKICIGRGLASIRAKKIEQMFLFHYLKSIESEIKGGGGAVFDSISKKQIEEIEIPLPPLETQKQLVAEMEEQEKIIEANKKLVGIMEQKIAEVLSEI
;
A
#
# COMPACT_ATOMS: atom_id res chain seq x y z
N MET A 1 12.16 7.41 15.28
CA MET A 1 11.38 6.21 14.83
C MET A 1 11.16 5.30 16.02
N LEU A 2 9.97 4.79 16.18
CA LEU A 2 9.59 3.92 17.30
C LEU A 2 10.42 2.63 17.33
N THR A 3 11.05 2.34 18.48
CA THR A 3 11.86 1.13 18.63
C THR A 3 11.00 -0.14 18.60
N GLN A 4 11.58 -1.25 18.18
CA GLN A 4 10.88 -2.55 18.20
C GLN A 4 10.47 -2.98 19.61
N GLU A 5 11.22 -2.57 20.61
CA GLU A 5 10.93 -2.83 22.02
C GLU A 5 9.67 -2.10 22.46
N THR A 6 9.53 -0.82 22.08
CA THR A 6 8.33 -0.03 22.39
C THR A 6 7.09 -0.61 21.72
N LYS A 7 7.19 -1.00 20.43
CA LYS A 7 6.09 -1.69 19.73
C LYS A 7 5.67 -2.96 20.46
N ARG A 8 6.64 -3.78 20.85
CA ARG A 8 6.36 -5.04 21.57
C ARG A 8 5.69 -4.81 22.92
N LYS A 9 6.05 -3.76 23.67
CA LYS A 9 5.39 -3.43 24.94
C LYS A 9 3.95 -2.99 24.73
N ILE A 10 3.66 -2.19 23.69
CA ILE A 10 2.29 -1.83 23.31
C ILE A 10 1.48 -3.09 22.97
N ASP A 11 2.04 -3.97 22.16
CA ASP A 11 1.38 -5.22 21.78
C ASP A 11 1.15 -6.13 22.99
N SER A 12 2.11 -6.20 23.92
CA SER A 12 1.99 -6.95 25.18
C SER A 12 0.89 -6.36 26.08
N ALA A 13 0.89 -5.04 26.29
CA ALA A 13 -0.15 -4.36 27.08
C ALA A 13 -1.55 -4.62 26.49
N ARG A 14 -1.67 -4.55 25.16
CA ARG A 14 -2.92 -4.87 24.47
C ARG A 14 -3.31 -6.34 24.63
N GLN A 15 -2.36 -7.27 24.48
CA GLN A 15 -2.62 -8.71 24.62
C GLN A 15 -3.15 -9.08 26.00
N ILE A 16 -2.72 -8.37 27.05
CA ILE A 16 -3.27 -8.55 28.41
C ILE A 16 -4.74 -8.16 28.46
N LEU A 17 -5.14 -7.14 27.69
CA LEU A 17 -6.53 -6.66 27.63
C LEU A 17 -7.43 -7.51 26.74
N VAL A 18 -6.87 -8.23 25.75
CA VAL A 18 -7.65 -9.15 24.90
C VAL A 18 -8.33 -10.22 25.76
N GLY A 19 -9.62 -10.41 25.56
CA GLY A 19 -10.44 -11.34 26.36
C GLY A 19 -11.00 -10.76 27.67
N LYS A 20 -10.55 -9.58 28.12
CA LYS A 20 -11.12 -8.81 29.24
C LYS A 20 -11.85 -7.56 28.76
N VAL A 21 -11.37 -6.97 27.70
CA VAL A 21 -11.92 -5.80 27.02
C VAL A 21 -12.13 -6.19 25.55
N PRO A 22 -13.34 -6.69 25.16
CA PRO A 22 -13.57 -7.23 23.82
C PRO A 22 -13.44 -6.18 22.72
N ASP A 23 -13.83 -4.94 22.99
CA ASP A 23 -13.77 -3.85 22.04
C ASP A 23 -12.34 -3.30 21.87
N PRO A 24 -11.76 -3.34 20.66
CA PRO A 24 -10.43 -2.80 20.38
C PRO A 24 -10.29 -1.31 20.70
N LYS A 25 -11.34 -0.52 20.48
CA LYS A 25 -11.35 0.91 20.80
C LYS A 25 -11.17 1.09 22.31
N ALA A 26 -11.92 0.35 23.12
CA ALA A 26 -11.79 0.41 24.56
C ALA A 26 -10.40 -0.08 25.03
N GLN A 27 -9.78 -1.07 24.37
CA GLN A 27 -8.39 -1.48 24.66
C GLN A 27 -7.42 -0.31 24.48
N VAL A 28 -7.53 0.42 23.38
CA VAL A 28 -6.67 1.58 23.09
C VAL A 28 -6.93 2.71 24.08
N GLU A 29 -8.19 2.97 24.43
CA GLU A 29 -8.53 3.97 25.44
C GLU A 29 -7.88 3.65 26.81
N GLN A 30 -7.90 2.37 27.25
CA GLN A 30 -7.24 1.95 28.47
C GLN A 30 -5.72 2.18 28.41
N ILE A 31 -5.07 1.80 27.32
CA ILE A 31 -3.63 1.99 27.14
C ILE A 31 -3.31 3.49 27.09
N THR A 32 -4.08 4.28 26.37
CA THR A 32 -3.92 5.74 26.25
C THR A 32 -4.03 6.40 27.62
N THR A 33 -5.07 6.09 28.37
CA THR A 33 -5.30 6.64 29.71
C THR A 33 -4.13 6.32 30.63
N ALA A 34 -3.65 5.07 30.63
CA ALA A 34 -2.54 4.67 31.48
C ALA A 34 -1.19 5.30 31.06
N LEU A 35 -0.92 5.41 29.76
CA LEU A 35 0.28 6.06 29.23
C LEU A 35 0.33 7.54 29.58
N ILE A 36 -0.77 8.26 29.42
CA ILE A 36 -0.86 9.68 29.79
C ILE A 36 -0.75 9.86 31.31
N TYR A 37 -1.35 8.97 32.07
CA TYR A 37 -1.24 8.99 33.53
C TYR A 37 0.23 8.84 33.98
N LYS A 38 0.94 7.86 33.43
CA LYS A 38 2.38 7.68 33.68
C LYS A 38 3.18 8.91 33.26
N PHE A 39 2.92 9.44 32.06
CA PHE A 39 3.61 10.59 31.51
C PHE A 39 3.50 11.84 32.41
N MET A 40 2.33 12.07 32.99
CA MET A 40 2.11 13.19 33.93
C MET A 40 3.04 13.09 35.16
N ASP A 41 3.23 11.88 35.71
CA ASP A 41 4.12 11.63 36.84
C ASP A 41 5.60 11.75 36.47
N ASP A 42 5.95 11.29 35.27
CA ASP A 42 7.31 11.41 34.73
C ASP A 42 7.69 12.88 34.51
N MET A 43 6.77 13.70 33.97
CA MET A 43 6.98 15.16 33.85
C MET A 43 7.15 15.85 35.20
N ASP A 44 6.38 15.48 36.22
CA ASP A 44 6.52 16.04 37.57
C ASP A 44 7.88 15.68 38.17
N LYS A 45 8.37 14.46 37.98
CA LYS A 45 9.71 14.04 38.43
C LYS A 45 10.81 14.80 37.72
N GLU A 46 10.75 14.85 36.39
CA GLU A 46 11.75 15.59 35.60
C GLU A 46 11.81 17.06 36.01
N ALA A 47 10.63 17.70 36.21
CA ALA A 47 10.58 19.07 36.70
C ALA A 47 11.25 19.21 38.07
N GLN A 48 11.02 18.26 39.02
CA GLN A 48 11.64 18.28 40.33
C GLN A 48 13.16 18.00 40.29
N GLU A 49 13.63 17.10 39.47
CA GLU A 49 15.05 16.81 39.24
C GLU A 49 15.81 18.03 38.70
N LEU A 50 15.15 18.82 37.85
CA LEU A 50 15.67 20.10 37.33
C LEU A 50 15.50 21.28 38.29
N GLY A 51 15.08 21.07 39.55
CA GLY A 51 14.91 22.09 40.58
C GLY A 51 13.60 22.87 40.49
N GLY A 52 12.66 22.45 39.63
CA GLY A 52 11.32 23.02 39.51
C GLY A 52 10.32 22.42 40.48
N LYS A 53 9.03 22.70 40.27
CA LYS A 53 7.93 22.22 41.10
C LYS A 53 7.06 21.22 40.29
N ALA A 54 6.59 20.19 40.96
CA ALA A 54 5.54 19.32 40.42
C ALA A 54 4.31 20.13 40.01
N ARG A 55 3.65 19.76 38.94
CA ARG A 55 2.51 20.45 38.37
C ARG A 55 1.23 19.63 38.43
N PHE A 56 1.33 18.34 38.19
CA PHE A 56 0.16 17.45 38.03
C PHE A 56 -0.32 16.85 39.35
N PHE A 57 0.61 16.34 40.19
CA PHE A 57 0.28 15.65 41.40
C PHE A 57 0.59 16.51 42.64
N THR A 58 -0.12 17.66 42.74
CA THR A 58 0.01 18.64 43.84
C THR A 58 -1.34 18.87 44.53
N ASN A 59 -1.37 19.67 45.57
CA ASN A 59 -2.58 20.17 46.24
C ASN A 59 -3.63 19.07 46.60
N GLY A 60 -3.20 18.02 47.24
CA GLY A 60 -4.06 16.91 47.68
C GLY A 60 -4.12 15.73 46.66
N TYR A 61 -3.52 15.86 45.48
CA TYR A 61 -3.48 14.80 44.45
C TYR A 61 -2.20 13.95 44.49
N GLN A 62 -1.27 14.22 45.45
CA GLN A 62 0.01 13.48 45.56
C GLN A 62 -0.16 11.96 45.74
N LYS A 63 -1.25 11.55 46.37
CA LYS A 63 -1.54 10.11 46.59
C LYS A 63 -1.80 9.36 45.26
N TYR A 64 -2.19 10.09 44.22
CA TYR A 64 -2.46 9.54 42.89
C TYR A 64 -1.24 9.51 41.98
N ALA A 65 -0.04 9.94 42.41
CA ALA A 65 1.15 9.85 41.58
C ALA A 65 1.37 8.41 41.09
N TRP A 66 1.76 8.27 39.82
CA TRP A 66 2.01 6.93 39.24
C TRP A 66 3.00 6.11 40.04
N THR A 67 4.02 6.74 40.59
CA THR A 67 4.99 6.13 41.52
C THR A 67 4.33 5.54 42.77
N LYS A 68 3.30 6.17 43.31
CA LYS A 68 2.55 5.64 44.43
C LYS A 68 1.70 4.41 44.05
N LEU A 69 1.10 4.48 42.86
CA LEU A 69 0.36 3.37 42.25
C LEU A 69 1.25 2.15 42.00
N MET A 70 2.52 2.37 41.65
CA MET A 70 3.49 1.30 41.35
C MET A 70 4.34 0.87 42.58
N ASP A 71 4.03 1.38 43.79
CA ASP A 71 4.73 0.97 45.02
C ASP A 71 4.60 -0.56 45.24
N ALA A 72 5.74 -1.19 45.45
CA ALA A 72 5.81 -2.65 45.66
C ALA A 72 5.08 -3.13 46.90
N LYS A 73 4.85 -2.24 47.88
CA LYS A 73 4.13 -2.53 49.12
C LYS A 73 2.62 -2.53 48.97
N LEU A 74 2.13 -1.97 47.85
CA LEU A 74 0.69 -1.87 47.61
C LEU A 74 0.12 -3.22 47.14
N GLY A 75 -0.88 -3.74 47.85
CA GLY A 75 -1.58 -4.97 47.48
C GLY A 75 -2.35 -4.82 46.16
N GLY A 76 -2.67 -5.94 45.50
CA GLY A 76 -3.37 -5.94 44.23
C GLY A 76 -4.73 -5.25 44.30
N HIS A 77 -5.52 -5.50 45.34
CA HIS A 77 -6.83 -4.84 45.53
C HIS A 77 -6.68 -3.35 45.84
N GLU A 78 -5.75 -2.98 46.70
CA GLU A 78 -5.48 -1.59 47.03
C GLU A 78 -5.01 -0.79 45.77
N ARG A 79 -4.20 -1.42 44.92
CA ARG A 79 -3.79 -0.85 43.65
C ARG A 79 -4.97 -0.64 42.70
N LEU A 80 -5.90 -1.59 42.64
CA LEU A 80 -7.11 -1.48 41.85
C LEU A 80 -7.97 -0.30 42.30
N ASP A 81 -8.22 -0.21 43.65
CA ASP A 81 -9.02 0.86 44.20
C ASP A 81 -8.37 2.24 44.00
N LEU A 82 -7.04 2.33 44.22
CA LEU A 82 -6.28 3.55 43.98
C LEU A 82 -6.31 3.99 42.52
N TYR A 83 -6.19 3.05 41.58
CA TYR A 83 -6.27 3.36 40.16
C TYR A 83 -7.66 3.88 39.76
N LEU A 84 -8.73 3.25 40.22
CA LEU A 84 -10.10 3.68 39.97
C LEU A 84 -10.38 5.07 40.56
N GLU A 85 -9.93 5.29 41.82
CA GLU A 85 -10.06 6.60 42.45
C GLU A 85 -9.27 7.68 41.71
N ALA A 86 -8.05 7.36 41.24
CA ALA A 86 -7.19 8.28 40.52
C ALA A 86 -7.80 8.72 39.18
N ILE A 87 -8.19 7.80 38.28
CA ILE A 87 -8.73 8.15 36.99
C ILE A 87 -10.03 8.97 37.07
N THR A 88 -10.83 8.71 38.13
CA THR A 88 -12.04 9.50 38.39
C THR A 88 -11.72 10.89 38.96
N SER A 89 -10.72 10.98 39.85
CA SER A 89 -10.37 12.21 40.52
C SER A 89 -9.61 13.18 39.64
N LEU A 90 -8.76 12.67 38.73
CA LEU A 90 -7.97 13.49 37.81
C LEU A 90 -8.84 14.34 36.85
N SER A 91 -10.00 13.83 36.43
CA SER A 91 -10.95 14.61 35.62
C SER A 91 -11.48 15.88 36.34
N ARG A 92 -11.47 15.86 37.68
CA ARG A 92 -11.96 16.95 38.53
C ARG A 92 -10.85 17.82 39.09
N ASN A 93 -9.58 17.52 38.79
CA ASN A 93 -8.45 18.24 39.31
C ASN A 93 -8.36 19.66 38.72
N PRO A 94 -8.64 20.75 39.44
CA PRO A 94 -8.62 22.09 38.91
C PRO A 94 -7.21 22.62 38.63
N HIS A 95 -6.18 21.95 39.13
CA HIS A 95 -4.79 22.38 39.03
C HIS A 95 -4.05 21.90 37.80
N ILE A 96 -4.66 20.97 37.03
CA ILE A 96 -4.07 20.48 35.79
C ILE A 96 -4.72 21.13 34.58
N PRO A 97 -4.02 21.23 33.42
CA PRO A 97 -4.59 21.76 32.18
C PRO A 97 -5.89 21.06 31.79
N GLN A 98 -6.80 21.80 31.14
CA GLN A 98 -8.11 21.30 30.71
C GLN A 98 -7.97 20.02 29.85
N LEU A 99 -6.97 20.00 28.95
CA LEU A 99 -6.66 18.85 28.11
C LEU A 99 -6.55 17.54 28.91
N PHE A 100 -5.82 17.55 30.03
CA PHE A 100 -5.66 16.35 30.86
C PHE A 100 -6.96 15.98 31.59
N ARG A 101 -7.74 16.98 32.03
CA ARG A 101 -9.07 16.70 32.61
C ARG A 101 -10.00 16.06 31.62
N ASP A 102 -9.96 16.50 30.36
CA ASP A 102 -10.77 15.95 29.26
C ASP A 102 -10.37 14.51 28.93
N ILE A 103 -9.08 14.16 29.05
CA ILE A 103 -8.59 12.77 28.83
C ILE A 103 -9.19 11.81 29.88
N PHE A 104 -9.28 12.26 31.13
CA PHE A 104 -9.83 11.44 32.22
C PHE A 104 -11.36 11.58 32.37
N LYS A 105 -11.99 12.48 31.62
CA LYS A 105 -13.45 12.61 31.61
C LYS A 105 -14.08 11.29 31.11
N ASP A 106 -15.00 10.77 31.89
CA ASP A 106 -15.70 9.50 31.64
C ASP A 106 -14.76 8.28 31.53
N ALA A 107 -13.49 8.40 31.98
CA ALA A 107 -12.58 7.28 32.06
C ALA A 107 -13.08 6.24 33.09
N PHE A 108 -13.15 4.99 32.67
CA PHE A 108 -13.56 3.87 33.51
C PHE A 108 -12.71 2.63 33.24
N LEU A 109 -12.61 1.74 34.17
CA LEU A 109 -11.95 0.44 34.02
C LEU A 109 -13.00 -0.64 33.74
N PRO A 110 -13.00 -1.25 32.54
CA PRO A 110 -14.04 -2.20 32.13
C PRO A 110 -13.92 -3.59 32.78
N TYR A 111 -12.93 -3.80 33.63
CA TYR A 111 -12.72 -5.06 34.37
C TYR A 111 -12.34 -4.78 35.83
N ARG A 112 -12.46 -5.79 36.68
CA ARG A 112 -12.20 -5.68 38.14
C ARG A 112 -11.21 -6.72 38.66
N SER A 113 -10.34 -7.28 37.78
CA SER A 113 -9.29 -8.21 38.22
C SER A 113 -8.03 -7.45 38.63
N PRO A 114 -7.63 -7.52 39.92
CA PRO A 114 -6.40 -6.88 40.38
C PRO A 114 -5.15 -7.44 39.72
N GLU A 115 -5.15 -8.73 39.37
CA GLU A 115 -4.05 -9.40 38.66
C GLU A 115 -3.90 -8.86 37.26
N THR A 116 -5.02 -8.75 36.52
CA THR A 116 -5.02 -8.20 35.15
C THR A 116 -4.53 -6.75 35.15
N LEU A 117 -5.04 -5.92 36.05
CA LEU A 117 -4.57 -4.55 36.22
C LEU A 117 -3.09 -4.48 36.56
N SER A 118 -2.62 -5.26 37.49
CA SER A 118 -1.21 -5.27 37.92
C SER A 118 -0.28 -5.70 36.76
N MET A 119 -0.65 -6.69 35.97
CA MET A 119 0.09 -7.08 34.76
C MET A 119 0.10 -5.96 33.72
N PHE A 120 -1.04 -5.36 33.46
CA PHE A 120 -1.20 -4.27 32.51
C PHE A 120 -0.36 -3.04 32.89
N LEU A 121 -0.49 -2.58 34.16
CA LEU A 121 0.27 -1.42 34.63
C LEU A 121 1.78 -1.69 34.67
N LYS A 122 2.22 -2.93 34.89
CA LYS A 122 3.63 -3.31 34.80
C LYS A 122 4.18 -3.15 33.39
N GLU A 123 3.43 -3.52 32.36
CA GLU A 123 3.83 -3.29 30.96
C GLU A 123 3.93 -1.78 30.66
N ILE A 124 2.92 -1.00 31.08
CA ILE A 124 2.93 0.46 30.91
C ILE A 124 4.10 1.10 31.67
N ASN A 125 4.38 0.67 32.90
CA ASN A 125 5.49 1.19 33.69
C ASN A 125 6.87 0.92 33.04
N GLY A 126 6.99 -0.15 32.28
CA GLY A 126 8.18 -0.49 31.53
C GLY A 126 8.41 0.35 30.26
N PHE A 127 7.53 1.28 29.93
CA PHE A 127 7.73 2.22 28.84
C PHE A 127 8.83 3.24 29.20
N ILE A 128 9.90 3.21 28.42
CA ILE A 128 11.01 4.16 28.52
C ILE A 128 11.01 4.99 27.24
N TYR A 129 11.02 6.28 27.36
CA TYR A 129 11.14 7.26 26.27
C TYR A 129 12.08 8.39 26.73
N GLU A 130 12.89 8.88 25.81
CA GLU A 130 13.83 9.97 26.08
C GLU A 130 13.15 11.33 25.89
N HIS A 131 12.19 11.41 24.96
CA HIS A 131 11.46 12.61 24.60
C HIS A 131 9.96 12.34 24.46
N SER A 132 9.14 13.38 24.68
CA SER A 132 7.68 13.29 24.46
C SER A 132 7.29 12.86 23.04
N GLU A 133 8.13 13.19 22.05
CA GLU A 133 7.94 12.79 20.65
C GLU A 133 7.98 11.26 20.48
N ASP A 134 8.79 10.53 21.26
CA ASP A 134 8.82 9.06 21.24
C ASP A 134 7.51 8.46 21.76
N LEU A 135 6.92 9.09 22.76
CA LEU A 135 5.60 8.71 23.26
C LEU A 135 4.51 9.03 22.23
N GLY A 136 4.64 10.15 21.52
CA GLY A 136 3.78 10.49 20.37
C GLY A 136 3.84 9.44 19.27
N ASP A 137 5.04 9.02 18.88
CA ASP A 137 5.21 7.95 17.89
C ASP A 137 4.64 6.59 18.39
N ALA A 138 4.78 6.29 19.69
CA ALA A 138 4.17 5.12 20.32
C ALA A 138 2.64 5.19 20.30
N PHE A 139 2.09 6.36 20.55
CA PHE A 139 0.66 6.61 20.48
C PHE A 139 0.13 6.48 19.04
N GLU A 140 0.84 7.01 18.05
CA GLU A 140 0.48 6.80 16.65
C GLU A 140 0.51 5.33 16.24
N TYR A 141 1.48 4.55 16.74
CA TYR A 141 1.50 3.10 16.54
C TYR A 141 0.28 2.43 17.16
N LEU A 142 -0.06 2.79 18.39
CA LEU A 142 -1.25 2.28 19.09
C LEU A 142 -2.52 2.59 18.28
N LEU A 143 -2.68 3.83 17.81
CA LEU A 143 -3.79 4.22 16.96
C LEU A 143 -3.80 3.45 15.62
N SER A 144 -2.62 3.05 15.09
CA SER A 144 -2.55 2.24 13.86
C SER A 144 -3.15 0.85 14.02
N ILE A 145 -3.12 0.30 15.22
CA ILE A 145 -3.67 -1.02 15.53
C ILE A 145 -5.21 -0.97 15.60
N LEU A 146 -5.80 0.13 16.09
CA LEU A 146 -7.25 0.35 16.07
C LEU A 146 -7.83 0.17 14.67
N GLY A 147 -7.20 0.81 13.71
CA GLY A 147 -7.64 0.74 12.34
C GLY A 147 -7.61 -0.68 11.74
N SER A 148 -6.77 -1.61 12.20
CA SER A 148 -6.60 -2.94 11.59
C SER A 148 -7.77 -3.92 11.85
N GLN A 149 -8.76 -3.58 12.66
CA GLN A 149 -9.82 -4.51 13.09
C GLN A 149 -11.24 -4.15 12.62
N GLY A 150 -11.40 -3.19 11.70
CA GLY A 150 -12.61 -3.08 10.88
C GLY A 150 -13.86 -2.52 11.56
N ASP A 151 -13.74 -1.67 12.56
CA ASP A 151 -14.91 -0.95 13.07
C ASP A 151 -15.43 0.08 12.08
N ALA A 152 -16.74 -0.01 11.83
CA ALA A 152 -17.46 0.67 10.78
C ALA A 152 -17.18 2.19 10.77
N GLY A 153 -16.51 2.67 9.74
CA GLY A 153 -16.49 4.07 9.35
C GLY A 153 -15.22 4.88 9.62
N GLN A 154 -14.21 4.34 10.30
CA GLN A 154 -12.96 5.05 10.57
C GLN A 154 -11.81 4.50 9.71
N PHE A 155 -11.58 5.11 8.55
CA PHE A 155 -10.48 4.76 7.65
C PHE A 155 -9.24 5.56 8.01
N ARG A 156 -8.21 4.90 8.55
CA ARG A 156 -6.94 5.56 8.76
C ARG A 156 -6.15 5.64 7.45
N THR A 157 -5.71 6.83 7.10
CA THR A 157 -4.83 7.05 5.95
C THR A 157 -3.45 6.45 6.22
N PRO A 158 -2.90 5.60 5.35
CA PRO A 158 -1.54 5.09 5.49
C PRO A 158 -0.52 6.22 5.58
N ARG A 159 0.45 6.10 6.48
CA ARG A 159 1.41 7.18 6.78
C ARG A 159 2.17 7.66 5.54
N HIS A 160 2.67 6.74 4.71
CA HIS A 160 3.39 7.07 3.49
C HIS A 160 2.55 7.86 2.47
N ILE A 161 1.21 7.68 2.47
CA ILE A 161 0.28 8.48 1.64
C ILE A 161 0.10 9.87 2.23
N ILE A 162 -0.04 9.99 3.57
CA ILE A 162 -0.06 11.29 4.26
C ILE A 162 1.21 12.08 3.94
N ASP A 163 2.37 11.44 4.13
CA ASP A 163 3.68 12.07 3.92
C ASP A 163 3.89 12.49 2.47
N PHE A 164 3.41 11.70 1.50
CA PHE A 164 3.41 12.06 0.08
C PHE A 164 2.56 13.32 -0.18
N ILE A 165 1.33 13.38 0.34
CA ILE A 165 0.42 14.53 0.17
C ILE A 165 1.03 15.78 0.79
N VAL A 166 1.52 15.68 2.01
CA VAL A 166 2.17 16.79 2.73
C VAL A 166 3.38 17.30 1.96
N ALA A 167 4.25 16.40 1.47
CA ALA A 167 5.42 16.78 0.69
C ALA A 167 5.08 17.38 -0.69
N ALA A 168 3.94 16.99 -1.30
CA ALA A 168 3.45 17.54 -2.56
C ALA A 168 2.85 18.94 -2.39
N VAL A 169 2.09 19.17 -1.31
CA VAL A 169 1.52 20.45 -0.94
C VAL A 169 2.60 21.40 -0.40
N ALA A 170 3.58 20.88 0.35
CA ALA A 170 4.73 21.56 0.92
C ALA A 170 4.32 22.78 1.79
N PRO A 171 3.68 22.55 2.96
CA PRO A 171 3.33 23.61 3.92
C PRO A 171 4.58 24.30 4.47
N LYS A 172 4.47 25.59 4.82
CA LYS A 172 5.56 26.42 5.35
C LYS A 172 5.27 26.88 6.76
N LYS A 173 6.33 27.32 7.47
CA LYS A 173 6.27 27.70 8.88
C LYS A 173 5.32 28.87 9.20
N ASP A 174 5.11 29.78 8.25
CA ASP A 174 4.31 30.99 8.43
C ASP A 174 2.88 30.85 7.89
N GLU A 175 2.47 29.64 7.50
CA GLU A 175 1.16 29.36 6.89
C GLU A 175 0.20 28.74 7.91
N THR A 176 -1.08 29.11 7.81
CA THR A 176 -2.16 28.47 8.56
C THR A 176 -2.57 27.15 7.90
N ILE A 177 -2.69 26.10 8.69
CA ILE A 177 -2.91 24.73 8.21
C ILE A 177 -4.16 24.16 8.87
N CYS A 178 -5.13 23.68 8.05
CA CYS A 178 -6.35 23.10 8.56
C CYS A 178 -6.58 21.68 8.01
N ASP A 179 -7.07 20.81 8.90
CA ASP A 179 -7.68 19.53 8.53
C ASP A 179 -9.15 19.53 8.97
N PRO A 180 -10.11 19.69 8.05
CA PRO A 180 -11.55 19.82 8.36
C PRO A 180 -12.23 18.49 8.74
N ALA A 181 -11.50 17.37 8.77
CA ALA A 181 -11.94 16.04 9.20
C ALA A 181 -10.75 15.30 9.82
N CYS A 182 -10.17 15.87 10.88
CA CYS A 182 -8.80 15.58 11.31
C CYS A 182 -8.60 14.18 11.93
N GLY A 183 -9.67 13.51 12.35
CA GLY A 183 -9.57 12.20 12.98
C GLY A 183 -8.59 12.22 14.15
N THR A 184 -7.46 11.52 14.00
CA THR A 184 -6.39 11.49 15.01
C THR A 184 -5.27 12.53 14.76
N ALA A 185 -5.49 13.54 13.95
CA ALA A 185 -4.56 14.61 13.55
C ALA A 185 -3.32 14.13 12.74
N GLY A 186 -3.42 13.01 12.02
CA GLY A 186 -2.30 12.44 11.26
C GLY A 186 -1.71 13.39 10.22
N PHE A 187 -2.53 14.13 9.48
CA PHE A 187 -2.08 15.14 8.51
C PHE A 187 -1.41 16.32 9.19
N LEU A 188 -1.97 16.83 10.29
CA LEU A 188 -1.40 17.96 11.04
C LEU A 188 -0.02 17.61 11.59
N ILE A 189 0.15 16.42 12.17
CA ILE A 189 1.43 15.94 12.69
C ILE A 189 2.46 15.76 11.56
N SER A 190 2.06 15.18 10.43
CA SER A 190 2.95 15.03 9.28
C SER A 190 3.38 16.39 8.72
N ALA A 191 2.45 17.34 8.62
CA ALA A 191 2.75 18.72 8.20
C ALA A 191 3.74 19.40 9.15
N PHE A 192 3.55 19.29 10.45
CA PHE A 192 4.48 19.79 11.45
C PHE A 192 5.88 19.19 11.32
N LYS A 193 5.99 17.86 11.26
CA LYS A 193 7.25 17.16 11.05
C LYS A 193 7.93 17.55 9.72
N HIS A 194 7.15 17.75 8.66
CA HIS A 194 7.65 18.22 7.36
C HIS A 194 8.28 19.61 7.48
N ILE A 195 7.57 20.56 8.12
CA ILE A 195 8.06 21.94 8.31
C ILE A 195 9.35 21.95 9.15
N LEU A 196 9.41 21.17 10.23
CA LEU A 196 10.63 21.04 11.04
C LEU A 196 11.79 20.49 10.22
N LYS A 197 11.54 19.49 9.37
CA LYS A 197 12.55 18.89 8.50
C LYS A 197 13.10 19.87 7.47
N GLU A 198 12.24 20.65 6.83
CA GLU A 198 12.65 21.65 5.83
C GLU A 198 13.42 22.83 6.46
N ASN A 199 13.27 23.06 7.78
CA ASN A 199 13.96 24.13 8.51
C ASN A 199 15.13 23.60 9.38
N LYS A 200 15.64 22.40 9.14
CA LYS A 200 16.74 21.80 9.95
C LYS A 200 18.04 22.59 9.92
N GLU A 201 18.38 23.20 8.79
CA GLU A 201 19.62 23.98 8.64
C GLU A 201 19.57 25.32 9.42
N LYS A 202 18.37 25.85 9.65
CA LYS A 202 18.11 27.06 10.42
C LYS A 202 17.04 26.72 11.45
N SER A 203 17.47 26.14 12.59
CA SER A 203 16.57 25.70 13.65
C SER A 203 15.60 26.83 14.04
N LEU A 204 14.32 26.48 14.14
CA LEU A 204 13.31 27.43 14.61
C LEU A 204 13.61 27.84 16.05
N THR A 205 13.53 29.13 16.33
CA THR A 205 13.58 29.64 17.71
C THR A 205 12.39 29.11 18.50
N PRO A 206 12.43 29.10 19.85
CA PRO A 206 11.30 28.72 20.67
C PRO A 206 10.01 29.47 20.35
N ASP A 207 10.14 30.80 20.07
CA ASP A 207 8.99 31.65 19.71
C ASP A 207 8.44 31.31 18.32
N GLU A 208 9.30 31.07 17.32
CA GLU A 208 8.87 30.61 15.98
C GLU A 208 8.19 29.26 16.07
N ARG A 209 8.72 28.33 16.89
CA ARG A 209 8.10 27.03 17.10
C ARG A 209 6.75 27.14 17.78
N LYS A 210 6.60 28.00 18.75
CA LYS A 210 5.33 28.28 19.41
C LYS A 210 4.31 28.89 18.43
N ASN A 211 4.69 29.92 17.69
CA ASN A 211 3.83 30.54 16.68
C ASN A 211 3.40 29.54 15.59
N LEU A 212 4.34 28.67 15.14
CA LEU A 212 4.02 27.61 14.20
C LEU A 212 2.92 26.69 14.73
N MET A 213 2.99 26.28 15.98
CA MET A 213 1.99 25.40 16.59
C MET A 213 0.60 26.03 16.68
N ASP A 214 0.52 27.35 16.86
CA ASP A 214 -0.74 28.08 16.91
C ASP A 214 -1.43 28.20 15.54
N HIS A 215 -0.71 27.91 14.44
CA HIS A 215 -1.25 27.93 13.07
C HIS A 215 -1.94 26.63 12.65
N PHE A 216 -1.92 25.59 13.48
CA PHE A 216 -2.54 24.30 13.17
C PHE A 216 -3.96 24.22 13.73
N VAL A 217 -4.92 23.96 12.85
CA VAL A 217 -6.34 23.87 13.21
C VAL A 217 -6.88 22.52 12.74
N GLY A 218 -7.70 21.87 13.56
CA GLY A 218 -8.39 20.64 13.17
C GLY A 218 -9.86 20.65 13.59
N TYR A 219 -10.71 20.08 12.77
CA TYR A 219 -12.12 19.87 13.05
C TYR A 219 -12.45 18.39 12.99
N ASP A 220 -13.30 17.93 13.90
CA ASP A 220 -13.93 16.61 13.85
C ASP A 220 -15.27 16.66 14.54
N ILE A 221 -16.25 15.93 14.02
CA ILE A 221 -17.58 15.83 14.60
C ILE A 221 -17.63 14.91 15.82
N SER A 222 -16.65 14.00 15.96
CA SER A 222 -16.60 13.03 17.04
C SER A 222 -15.84 13.59 18.26
N PRO A 223 -16.47 13.71 19.43
CA PRO A 223 -15.79 14.12 20.66
C PRO A 223 -14.57 13.23 21.00
N ASP A 224 -14.68 11.93 20.73
CA ASP A 224 -13.58 10.98 20.97
C ASP A 224 -12.39 11.26 20.06
N MET A 225 -12.63 11.55 18.77
CA MET A 225 -11.56 11.91 17.84
C MET A 225 -10.90 13.23 18.23
N VAL A 226 -11.69 14.22 18.62
CA VAL A 226 -11.18 15.50 19.16
C VAL A 226 -10.28 15.27 20.36
N ARG A 227 -10.68 14.41 21.30
CA ARG A 227 -9.88 14.04 22.47
C ARG A 227 -8.57 13.36 22.05
N LEU A 228 -8.65 12.33 21.21
CA LEU A 228 -7.48 11.58 20.74
C LEU A 228 -6.52 12.46 19.93
N SER A 229 -7.02 13.34 19.08
CA SER A 229 -6.19 14.26 18.28
C SER A 229 -5.48 15.28 19.15
N LYS A 230 -6.15 15.84 20.17
CA LYS A 230 -5.52 16.73 21.14
C LYS A 230 -4.38 16.05 21.91
N VAL A 231 -4.61 14.80 22.35
CA VAL A 231 -3.57 13.99 22.99
C VAL A 231 -2.39 13.77 22.03
N ASN A 232 -2.68 13.36 20.83
CA ASN A 232 -1.66 13.08 19.82
C ASN A 232 -0.79 14.30 19.51
N LEU A 233 -1.42 15.46 19.29
CA LEU A 233 -0.69 16.71 19.07
C LEU A 233 0.10 17.15 20.32
N TYR A 234 -0.48 16.99 21.52
CA TYR A 234 0.23 17.31 22.76
C TYR A 234 1.52 16.49 22.92
N LEU A 235 1.45 15.20 22.66
CA LEU A 235 2.61 14.30 22.71
C LEU A 235 3.67 14.65 21.64
N HIS A 236 3.27 15.32 20.55
CA HIS A 236 4.17 15.86 19.53
C HIS A 236 4.63 17.31 19.85
N GLY A 237 4.41 17.78 21.07
CA GLY A 237 4.93 19.03 21.59
C GLY A 237 4.01 20.26 21.44
N PHE A 238 2.75 20.10 21.05
CA PHE A 238 1.77 21.17 21.01
C PHE A 238 1.20 21.41 22.42
N PRO A 239 1.52 22.53 23.08
CA PRO A 239 1.07 22.75 24.46
C PRO A 239 -0.45 22.99 24.56
N ASN A 240 -1.04 23.59 23.54
CA ASN A 240 -2.46 23.92 23.43
C ASN A 240 -2.98 23.57 22.03
N PRO A 241 -3.28 22.29 21.73
CA PRO A 241 -3.77 21.89 20.41
C PRO A 241 -5.11 22.55 20.05
N THR A 242 -5.17 23.21 18.90
CA THR A 242 -6.35 23.94 18.40
C THR A 242 -7.24 22.98 17.59
N ILE A 243 -7.88 22.05 18.29
CA ILE A 243 -8.81 21.07 17.72
C ILE A 243 -10.19 21.32 18.30
N PHE A 244 -11.19 21.40 17.42
CA PHE A 244 -12.57 21.68 17.78
C PHE A 244 -13.50 20.52 17.43
N GLU A 245 -14.48 20.27 18.30
CA GLU A 245 -15.67 19.51 17.95
C GLU A 245 -16.54 20.41 17.07
N TYR A 246 -16.61 20.07 15.77
CA TYR A 246 -17.28 20.91 14.79
C TYR A 246 -17.81 20.10 13.63
N ASP A 247 -19.10 20.28 13.30
CA ASP A 247 -19.69 19.72 12.10
C ASP A 247 -19.42 20.63 10.90
N THR A 248 -18.36 20.34 10.18
CA THR A 248 -17.89 21.08 9.01
C THR A 248 -18.95 21.25 7.92
N LEU A 249 -19.90 20.34 7.83
CA LEU A 249 -20.85 20.29 6.71
C LEU A 249 -22.20 20.95 7.02
N SER A 250 -22.63 21.03 8.28
CA SER A 250 -23.93 21.57 8.65
C SER A 250 -23.88 22.84 9.50
N SER A 251 -22.72 23.15 10.13
CA SER A 251 -22.57 24.33 11.00
C SER A 251 -21.99 25.54 10.26
N GLU A 252 -22.50 26.74 10.58
CA GLU A 252 -22.03 28.03 10.02
C GLU A 252 -20.96 28.72 10.87
N GLU A 253 -20.73 28.22 12.09
CA GLU A 253 -20.00 28.94 13.13
C GLU A 253 -18.57 29.32 12.73
N LYS A 254 -17.90 28.48 11.91
CA LYS A 254 -16.51 28.69 11.45
C LYS A 254 -16.41 28.87 9.93
N TRP A 255 -17.51 29.23 9.27
CA TRP A 255 -17.51 29.36 7.82
C TRP A 255 -16.66 30.51 7.27
N ASP A 256 -16.35 31.50 8.05
CA ASP A 256 -15.55 32.66 7.59
C ASP A 256 -14.04 32.50 7.86
N GLU A 257 -13.62 31.35 8.41
CA GLU A 257 -12.21 31.01 8.61
C GLU A 257 -11.57 30.55 7.29
N ASN A 258 -10.41 31.10 6.91
CA ASN A 258 -9.68 30.78 5.68
C ASN A 258 -8.24 30.39 5.97
N PHE A 259 -7.72 29.44 5.22
CA PHE A 259 -6.41 28.80 5.47
C PHE A 259 -5.48 28.86 4.26
N ASP A 260 -4.18 28.89 4.52
CA ASP A 260 -3.15 28.81 3.48
C ASP A 260 -2.98 27.38 2.97
N VAL A 261 -3.18 26.39 3.85
CA VAL A 261 -3.04 24.98 3.53
C VAL A 261 -4.19 24.18 4.13
N MET A 262 -4.80 23.32 3.32
CA MET A 262 -5.79 22.35 3.79
C MET A 262 -5.41 20.93 3.38
N LEU A 263 -5.51 19.99 4.32
CA LEU A 263 -5.10 18.60 4.15
C LEU A 263 -6.20 17.72 4.72
N ALA A 264 -6.72 16.76 3.95
CA ALA A 264 -7.83 15.96 4.44
C ALA A 264 -7.93 14.57 3.80
N ASN A 265 -8.44 13.63 4.59
CA ASN A 265 -9.06 12.40 4.12
C ASN A 265 -10.46 12.31 4.73
N PRO A 266 -11.46 13.00 4.16
CA PRO A 266 -12.80 13.06 4.72
C PRO A 266 -13.54 11.73 4.60
N PRO A 267 -14.60 11.50 5.38
CA PRO A 267 -15.43 10.30 5.26
C PRO A 267 -16.13 10.24 3.89
N PHE A 268 -16.18 9.03 3.29
CA PHE A 268 -16.81 8.78 1.98
C PHE A 268 -18.24 8.28 2.07
N MET A 269 -18.82 8.26 3.27
CA MET A 269 -20.15 7.76 3.51
C MET A 269 -21.06 8.88 3.96
N SER A 270 -22.28 8.90 3.41
CA SER A 270 -23.35 9.75 3.91
C SER A 270 -24.25 8.95 4.85
N PRO A 271 -24.71 9.53 5.94
CA PRO A 271 -25.66 8.88 6.83
C PRO A 271 -26.96 8.54 6.11
N THR A 272 -27.70 7.60 6.65
CA THR A 272 -29.05 7.26 6.13
C THR A 272 -29.92 8.51 6.16
N GLY A 273 -30.51 8.88 5.00
CA GLY A 273 -31.26 10.13 4.83
C GLY A 273 -30.44 11.30 4.27
N GLY A 274 -29.12 11.11 4.09
CA GLY A 274 -28.21 12.11 3.54
C GLY A 274 -27.79 13.19 4.55
N ILE A 275 -26.96 14.12 4.09
CA ILE A 275 -26.53 15.30 4.83
C ILE A 275 -27.38 16.48 4.37
N ARG A 276 -27.78 17.34 5.30
CA ARG A 276 -28.37 18.64 4.99
C ARG A 276 -27.28 19.71 5.09
N PRO A 277 -26.64 20.03 3.96
CA PRO A 277 -25.53 20.96 3.99
C PRO A 277 -26.00 22.37 4.32
N HIS A 278 -25.08 23.15 4.82
CA HIS A 278 -25.22 24.58 4.95
C HIS A 278 -25.54 25.26 3.60
N LYS A 279 -26.33 26.34 3.61
CA LYS A 279 -26.77 27.01 2.36
C LYS A 279 -25.65 27.73 1.60
N ARG A 280 -24.52 28.00 2.25
CA ARG A 280 -23.35 28.68 1.66
C ARG A 280 -22.47 27.79 0.77
N PHE A 281 -22.67 26.46 0.76
CA PHE A 281 -21.98 25.59 -0.18
C PHE A 281 -22.31 25.94 -1.62
N SER A 282 -21.29 26.05 -2.49
CA SER A 282 -21.44 26.30 -3.93
C SER A 282 -22.12 25.12 -4.64
N VAL A 283 -21.88 23.89 -4.17
CA VAL A 283 -22.51 22.67 -4.67
C VAL A 283 -23.43 22.07 -3.60
N GLN A 284 -24.73 22.19 -3.80
CA GLN A 284 -25.70 21.55 -2.92
C GLN A 284 -25.75 20.03 -3.19
N ALA A 285 -25.35 19.24 -2.23
CA ALA A 285 -25.31 17.78 -2.30
C ALA A 285 -25.68 17.14 -0.96
N ASN A 286 -26.05 15.87 -0.99
CA ASN A 286 -26.27 15.06 0.21
C ASN A 286 -25.15 14.03 0.43
N ARG A 287 -23.99 14.25 -0.19
CA ARG A 287 -22.82 13.38 -0.17
C ARG A 287 -21.64 14.08 0.50
N SER A 288 -21.11 13.48 1.56
CA SER A 288 -20.01 14.04 2.34
C SER A 288 -18.78 14.34 1.49
N GLU A 289 -18.40 13.42 0.61
CA GLU A 289 -17.23 13.55 -0.24
C GLU A 289 -17.32 14.75 -1.22
N VAL A 290 -18.52 15.09 -1.68
CA VAL A 290 -18.75 16.27 -2.54
C VAL A 290 -18.61 17.55 -1.71
N LEU A 291 -19.25 17.57 -0.54
CA LEU A 291 -19.31 18.74 0.33
C LEU A 291 -17.93 19.07 0.93
N PHE A 292 -17.14 18.08 1.35
CA PHE A 292 -15.80 18.34 1.86
C PHE A 292 -14.85 18.93 0.80
N VAL A 293 -14.97 18.49 -0.45
CA VAL A 293 -14.15 19.06 -1.54
C VAL A 293 -14.57 20.50 -1.82
N ASP A 294 -15.87 20.79 -1.84
CA ASP A 294 -16.43 22.15 -1.99
C ASP A 294 -16.01 23.05 -0.81
N TYR A 295 -16.13 22.56 0.44
CA TYR A 295 -15.67 23.26 1.64
C TYR A 295 -14.19 23.67 1.55
N ILE A 296 -13.32 22.77 1.10
CA ILE A 296 -11.90 23.07 0.97
C ILE A 296 -11.65 24.17 -0.06
N LEU A 297 -12.35 24.15 -1.20
CA LEU A 297 -12.22 25.20 -2.22
C LEU A 297 -12.63 26.56 -1.67
N GLU A 298 -13.75 26.64 -0.98
CA GLU A 298 -14.31 27.88 -0.41
C GLU A 298 -13.41 28.47 0.70
N HIS A 299 -12.71 27.63 1.46
CA HIS A 299 -11.91 28.04 2.62
C HIS A 299 -10.41 28.18 2.33
N LEU A 300 -9.97 27.95 1.08
CA LEU A 300 -8.60 28.26 0.68
C LEU A 300 -8.42 29.75 0.40
N ARG A 301 -7.37 30.32 0.97
CA ARG A 301 -6.92 31.69 0.62
C ARG A 301 -6.56 31.78 -0.88
N PRO A 302 -6.47 33.00 -1.46
CA PRO A 302 -6.21 33.20 -2.89
C PRO A 302 -4.98 32.48 -3.44
N ASN A 303 -3.94 32.28 -2.62
CA ASN A 303 -2.74 31.49 -2.98
C ASN A 303 -2.67 30.19 -2.17
N GLY A 304 -3.78 29.78 -1.60
CA GLY A 304 -3.86 28.58 -0.79
C GLY A 304 -3.66 27.31 -1.57
N ARG A 305 -3.27 26.26 -0.86
CA ARG A 305 -3.00 24.93 -1.41
C ARG A 305 -3.72 23.86 -0.62
N ALA A 306 -4.12 22.79 -1.28
CA ALA A 306 -4.71 21.64 -0.59
C ALA A 306 -4.29 20.31 -1.18
N GLY A 307 -4.39 19.28 -0.35
CA GLY A 307 -4.28 17.90 -0.74
C GLY A 307 -5.39 17.08 -0.09
N ILE A 308 -6.27 16.51 -0.90
CA ILE A 308 -7.42 15.77 -0.40
C ILE A 308 -7.53 14.40 -1.05
N ILE A 309 -7.82 13.38 -0.24
CA ILE A 309 -8.13 12.03 -0.73
C ILE A 309 -9.63 11.98 -1.04
N VAL A 310 -9.96 11.47 -2.22
CA VAL A 310 -11.34 11.35 -2.70
C VAL A 310 -11.61 9.96 -3.25
N PRO A 311 -12.86 9.45 -3.15
CA PRO A 311 -13.26 8.23 -3.82
C PRO A 311 -13.39 8.46 -5.33
N GLU A 312 -13.32 7.38 -6.10
CA GLU A 312 -13.46 7.42 -7.57
C GLU A 312 -14.77 8.09 -8.05
N GLY A 313 -15.79 8.12 -7.21
CA GLY A 313 -17.04 8.85 -7.53
C GLY A 313 -16.81 10.31 -7.90
N ILE A 314 -15.95 11.03 -7.18
CA ILE A 314 -15.58 12.42 -7.49
C ILE A 314 -14.96 12.51 -8.88
N ILE A 315 -14.19 11.50 -9.29
CA ILE A 315 -13.44 11.50 -10.53
C ILE A 315 -14.33 11.40 -11.77
N PHE A 316 -15.41 10.58 -11.71
CA PHE A 316 -16.15 10.28 -12.94
C PHE A 316 -17.67 10.12 -12.85
N GLN A 317 -18.31 10.18 -11.67
CA GLN A 317 -19.76 10.01 -11.58
C GLN A 317 -20.52 11.08 -12.37
N SER A 318 -21.60 10.67 -13.04
CA SER A 318 -22.38 11.54 -13.94
C SER A 318 -23.52 12.31 -13.28
N ALA A 319 -23.74 12.14 -11.96
CA ALA A 319 -24.76 12.92 -11.25
C ALA A 319 -24.40 14.41 -11.21
N ASN A 320 -25.42 15.29 -11.25
CA ASN A 320 -25.24 16.73 -11.43
C ASN A 320 -24.32 17.37 -10.40
N ALA A 321 -24.44 17.00 -9.11
CA ALA A 321 -23.56 17.53 -8.06
C ALA A 321 -22.07 17.23 -8.31
N TYR A 322 -21.75 16.01 -8.78
CA TYR A 322 -20.38 15.63 -9.10
C TYR A 322 -19.85 16.39 -10.33
N LYS A 323 -20.69 16.61 -11.36
CA LYS A 323 -20.31 17.41 -12.54
C LYS A 323 -20.10 18.88 -12.17
N ALA A 324 -21.01 19.46 -11.38
CA ALA A 324 -20.89 20.84 -10.90
C ALA A 324 -19.61 21.02 -10.09
N LEU A 325 -19.31 20.10 -9.17
CA LEU A 325 -18.07 20.12 -8.40
C LEU A 325 -16.84 20.05 -9.30
N ARG A 326 -16.76 19.06 -10.22
CA ARG A 326 -15.62 18.94 -11.14
C ARG A 326 -15.41 20.15 -12.03
N LYS A 327 -16.50 20.83 -12.44
CA LYS A 327 -16.42 22.10 -13.15
C LYS A 327 -15.69 23.13 -12.29
N LEU A 328 -16.12 23.35 -11.06
CA LEU A 328 -15.45 24.27 -10.11
C LEU A 328 -13.98 23.90 -9.91
N LEU A 329 -13.67 22.61 -9.73
CA LEU A 329 -12.28 22.13 -9.54
C LEU A 329 -11.36 22.57 -10.69
N ILE A 330 -11.82 22.43 -11.93
CA ILE A 330 -11.03 22.78 -13.12
C ILE A 330 -10.89 24.28 -13.27
N GLU A 331 -11.91 25.04 -12.90
CA GLU A 331 -11.91 26.53 -13.01
C GLU A 331 -11.08 27.15 -11.89
N ASP A 332 -11.16 26.66 -10.64
CA ASP A 332 -10.74 27.39 -9.45
C ASP A 332 -9.44 26.93 -8.76
N GLY A 333 -8.79 25.86 -9.14
CA GLY A 333 -7.54 25.59 -8.42
C GLY A 333 -6.95 24.21 -8.53
N LEU A 334 -7.60 23.28 -9.22
CA LEU A 334 -7.05 21.93 -9.40
C LEU A 334 -5.76 21.98 -10.24
N LEU A 335 -4.67 21.52 -9.61
CA LEU A 335 -3.35 21.48 -10.24
C LEU A 335 -3.00 20.08 -10.74
N ALA A 336 -3.31 19.05 -9.94
CA ALA A 336 -3.01 17.68 -10.31
C ALA A 336 -4.01 16.68 -9.72
N VAL A 337 -4.13 15.53 -10.39
CA VAL A 337 -4.89 14.35 -9.95
C VAL A 337 -3.94 13.16 -9.87
N VAL A 338 -3.84 12.52 -8.71
CA VAL A 338 -3.01 11.33 -8.47
C VAL A 338 -3.91 10.13 -8.22
N SER A 339 -4.02 9.23 -9.18
CA SER A 339 -4.78 7.99 -9.04
C SER A 339 -3.99 6.97 -8.26
N LEU A 340 -4.54 6.45 -7.15
CA LEU A 340 -3.94 5.41 -6.32
C LEU A 340 -4.40 4.01 -6.75
N PRO A 341 -3.62 2.95 -6.53
CA PRO A 341 -4.07 1.58 -6.78
C PRO A 341 -5.21 1.18 -5.84
N ALA A 342 -6.10 0.31 -6.30
CA ALA A 342 -7.10 -0.29 -5.43
C ALA A 342 -6.43 -1.12 -4.33
N GLY A 343 -6.91 -1.00 -3.08
CA GLY A 343 -6.34 -1.72 -1.93
C GLY A 343 -5.27 -0.96 -1.14
N VAL A 344 -4.97 0.30 -1.46
CA VAL A 344 -4.09 1.16 -0.62
C VAL A 344 -4.62 1.25 0.82
N PHE A 345 -5.94 1.23 0.99
CA PHE A 345 -6.61 1.30 2.28
C PHE A 345 -6.96 -0.07 2.88
N ASN A 346 -6.40 -1.17 2.35
CA ASN A 346 -6.60 -2.48 2.96
C ASN A 346 -5.96 -2.54 4.36
N PRO A 347 -6.58 -3.25 5.32
CA PRO A 347 -7.80 -4.08 5.19
C PRO A 347 -9.14 -3.32 5.30
N TYR A 348 -9.12 -1.99 5.50
CA TYR A 348 -10.33 -1.19 5.80
C TYR A 348 -11.29 -1.03 4.63
N ALA A 349 -10.76 -0.77 3.44
CA ALA A 349 -11.56 -0.58 2.24
C ALA A 349 -10.81 -1.01 0.98
N GLY A 350 -11.47 -1.80 0.15
CA GLY A 350 -11.02 -2.08 -1.21
C GLY A 350 -11.36 -0.97 -2.22
N VAL A 351 -11.84 0.18 -1.74
CA VAL A 351 -12.25 1.30 -2.60
C VAL A 351 -11.02 1.93 -3.26
N LYS A 352 -11.08 2.08 -4.57
CA LYS A 352 -10.08 2.84 -5.30
C LYS A 352 -10.27 4.33 -5.03
N THR A 353 -9.17 5.02 -4.77
CA THR A 353 -9.15 6.45 -4.42
C THR A 353 -8.19 7.21 -5.30
N SER A 354 -8.34 8.53 -5.28
CA SER A 354 -7.43 9.48 -5.93
C SER A 354 -7.10 10.62 -4.96
N ILE A 355 -5.96 11.28 -5.18
CA ILE A 355 -5.59 12.50 -4.47
C ILE A 355 -5.82 13.67 -5.42
N LEU A 356 -6.53 14.69 -4.97
CA LEU A 356 -6.63 15.98 -5.64
C LEU A 356 -5.63 16.94 -5.00
N LEU A 357 -4.77 17.53 -5.81
CA LEU A 357 -3.82 18.55 -5.39
C LEU A 357 -4.25 19.91 -5.93
N PHE A 358 -4.44 20.87 -5.04
CA PHE A 358 -4.85 22.23 -5.35
C PHE A 358 -3.71 23.23 -5.14
N ASP A 359 -3.67 24.23 -5.98
CA ASP A 359 -2.81 25.41 -5.79
C ASP A 359 -3.47 26.58 -6.53
N ASN A 360 -4.25 27.39 -5.80
CA ASN A 360 -5.04 28.48 -6.38
C ASN A 360 -4.19 29.50 -7.13
N GLY A 361 -2.93 29.70 -6.71
CA GLY A 361 -2.00 30.61 -7.37
C GLY A 361 -1.42 30.04 -8.68
N LEU A 362 -1.03 28.75 -8.68
CA LEU A 362 -0.40 28.12 -9.84
C LEU A 362 -1.41 27.61 -10.85
N ALA A 363 -2.59 27.16 -10.44
CA ALA A 363 -3.62 26.66 -11.37
C ALA A 363 -4.12 27.73 -12.33
N LYS A 364 -4.06 29.02 -11.94
CA LYS A 364 -4.38 30.18 -12.79
C LYS A 364 -3.28 30.46 -13.83
N LYS A 365 -2.07 29.96 -13.63
CA LYS A 365 -0.92 30.15 -14.54
C LYS A 365 -0.79 29.06 -15.60
N THR A 366 -1.61 28.03 -15.53
CA THR A 366 -1.57 26.91 -16.47
C THR A 366 -2.92 26.60 -17.06
N LYS A 367 -2.91 26.16 -18.33
CA LYS A 367 -4.06 25.57 -19.00
C LYS A 367 -4.13 24.06 -18.85
N ASP A 368 -3.12 23.44 -18.22
CA ASP A 368 -2.99 22.00 -18.11
C ASP A 368 -3.23 21.53 -16.67
N ILE A 369 -3.83 20.35 -16.52
CA ILE A 369 -3.88 19.58 -15.28
C ILE A 369 -2.92 18.40 -15.41
N LEU A 370 -2.11 18.18 -14.38
CA LEU A 370 -1.19 17.05 -14.30
C LEU A 370 -1.93 15.82 -13.77
N PHE A 371 -1.93 14.74 -14.54
CA PHE A 371 -2.44 13.44 -14.13
C PHE A 371 -1.30 12.48 -13.82
N LEU A 372 -1.36 11.83 -12.65
CA LEU A 372 -0.41 10.81 -12.23
C LEU A 372 -1.15 9.51 -11.91
N LYS A 373 -0.52 8.38 -12.20
CA LYS A 373 -1.03 7.05 -11.90
C LYS A 373 0.00 6.26 -11.13
N ILE A 374 -0.32 5.98 -9.87
CA ILE A 374 0.49 5.14 -8.99
C ILE A 374 0.03 3.69 -9.17
N LEU A 375 0.96 2.82 -9.52
CA LEU A 375 0.72 1.38 -9.62
C LEU A 375 1.19 0.66 -8.36
N ASN A 376 2.29 1.16 -7.76
CA ASN A 376 2.88 0.62 -6.55
C ASN A 376 3.19 1.76 -5.58
N ASP A 377 2.70 1.66 -4.38
CA ASP A 377 2.88 2.67 -3.32
C ASP A 377 3.91 2.27 -2.26
N GLY A 378 4.76 1.28 -2.56
CA GLY A 378 5.77 0.73 -1.66
C GLY A 378 5.28 -0.42 -0.77
N PHE A 379 4.02 -0.82 -0.93
CA PHE A 379 3.40 -1.90 -0.15
C PHE A 379 2.61 -2.85 -1.06
N ASP A 380 2.53 -4.14 -0.68
CA ASP A 380 1.64 -5.07 -1.35
C ASP A 380 0.17 -4.67 -1.14
N LEU A 381 -0.71 -5.08 -2.05
CA LEU A 381 -2.14 -4.75 -1.98
C LEU A 381 -2.95 -5.78 -1.17
N GLY A 382 -2.27 -6.68 -0.47
CA GLY A 382 -2.90 -7.64 0.44
C GLY A 382 -3.42 -7.00 1.73
N ALA A 383 -4.17 -7.77 2.52
CA ALA A 383 -4.74 -7.28 3.78
C ALA A 383 -3.69 -6.83 4.82
N GLN A 384 -2.48 -7.37 4.76
CA GLN A 384 -1.40 -7.02 5.70
C GLN A 384 -0.51 -5.88 5.23
N ARG A 385 -0.67 -5.39 4.01
CA ARG A 385 0.09 -4.26 3.47
C ARG A 385 1.60 -4.35 3.77
N ARG A 386 2.25 -5.41 3.31
CA ARG A 386 3.69 -5.61 3.51
C ARG A 386 4.49 -4.71 2.59
N GLU A 387 5.58 -4.18 3.10
CA GLU A 387 6.51 -3.35 2.32
C GLU A 387 7.12 -4.13 1.15
N ILE A 388 7.21 -3.48 -0.02
CA ILE A 388 7.81 -4.01 -1.25
C ILE A 388 8.75 -2.98 -1.87
N ASP A 389 9.74 -3.44 -2.67
CA ASP A 389 10.72 -2.55 -3.31
C ASP A 389 10.11 -1.63 -4.38
N LYS A 390 8.97 -2.02 -4.97
CA LYS A 390 8.30 -1.22 -6.02
C LYS A 390 7.54 -0.07 -5.40
N ASN A 391 7.98 1.16 -5.68
CA ASN A 391 7.37 2.37 -5.15
C ASN A 391 7.43 3.51 -6.17
N ASP A 392 6.27 3.95 -6.66
CA ASP A 392 6.14 5.03 -7.65
C ASP A 392 6.03 6.42 -6.98
N LEU A 393 5.75 6.49 -5.67
CA LEU A 393 5.51 7.75 -4.95
C LEU A 393 6.71 8.71 -5.00
N PRO A 394 7.96 8.28 -4.85
CA PRO A 394 9.10 9.19 -4.95
C PRO A 394 9.21 9.85 -6.34
N LEU A 395 8.99 9.09 -7.42
CA LEU A 395 8.99 9.63 -8.78
C LEU A 395 7.81 10.58 -9.01
N ALA A 396 6.62 10.23 -8.53
CA ALA A 396 5.44 11.08 -8.61
C ALA A 396 5.64 12.42 -7.87
N LEU A 397 6.24 12.38 -6.68
CA LEU A 397 6.57 13.58 -5.91
C LEU A 397 7.58 14.49 -6.65
N ASP A 398 8.61 13.90 -7.25
CA ASP A 398 9.59 14.64 -8.07
C ASP A 398 8.90 15.35 -9.25
N ILE A 399 7.98 14.66 -9.93
CA ILE A 399 7.21 15.23 -11.04
C ILE A 399 6.36 16.42 -10.56
N VAL A 400 5.61 16.28 -9.46
CA VAL A 400 4.78 17.35 -8.89
C VAL A 400 5.63 18.55 -8.51
N LYS A 401 6.77 18.33 -7.83
CA LYS A 401 7.70 19.41 -7.44
C LYS A 401 8.25 20.15 -8.67
N LYS A 402 8.71 19.44 -9.68
CA LYS A 402 9.23 20.02 -10.93
C LYS A 402 8.15 20.78 -11.70
N TYR A 403 6.93 20.25 -11.77
CA TYR A 403 5.79 20.93 -12.37
C TYR A 403 5.50 22.26 -11.67
N ARG A 404 5.41 22.26 -10.35
CA ARG A 404 5.20 23.48 -9.56
C ARG A 404 6.32 24.50 -9.75
N ILE A 405 7.58 24.07 -9.80
CA ILE A 405 8.72 24.96 -10.04
C ILE A 405 8.61 25.59 -11.45
N ALA A 406 8.34 24.77 -12.48
CA ALA A 406 8.19 25.27 -13.84
C ALA A 406 7.09 26.35 -13.94
N LEU A 407 5.94 26.12 -13.28
CA LEU A 407 4.84 27.08 -13.27
C LEU A 407 5.19 28.37 -12.52
N LYS A 408 5.93 28.28 -11.40
CA LYS A 408 6.41 29.46 -10.67
C LYS A 408 7.34 30.32 -11.52
N GLU A 409 8.21 29.66 -12.29
CA GLU A 409 9.16 30.30 -13.17
C GLU A 409 8.55 30.67 -14.56
N SER A 410 7.27 30.41 -14.77
CA SER A 410 6.56 30.60 -16.06
C SER A 410 7.24 29.87 -17.21
N LYS A 411 7.87 28.72 -16.92
CA LYS A 411 8.53 27.85 -17.90
C LYS A 411 7.58 26.75 -18.36
N LYS A 412 7.74 26.32 -19.64
CA LYS A 412 6.98 25.17 -20.15
C LYS A 412 7.50 23.90 -19.51
N PHE A 413 6.61 23.14 -18.87
CA PHE A 413 6.93 21.83 -18.31
C PHE A 413 6.82 20.73 -19.37
N LYS A 414 7.80 19.84 -19.42
CA LYS A 414 7.79 18.65 -20.27
C LYS A 414 8.18 17.44 -19.43
N LEU A 415 7.47 16.35 -19.59
CA LEU A 415 7.82 15.06 -19.02
C LEU A 415 8.93 14.40 -19.85
N ASN A 416 9.76 13.58 -19.23
CA ASN A 416 10.70 12.71 -19.91
C ASN A 416 10.12 11.28 -20.03
N GLU A 417 10.74 10.40 -20.81
CA GLU A 417 10.26 9.04 -21.09
C GLU A 417 9.97 8.21 -19.83
N LYS A 418 10.75 8.39 -18.75
CA LYS A 418 10.51 7.70 -17.47
C LYS A 418 9.28 8.24 -16.77
N GLN A 419 9.07 9.54 -16.82
CA GLN A 419 7.94 10.23 -16.18
C GLN A 419 6.63 10.01 -16.95
N ASP A 420 6.67 9.95 -18.30
CA ASP A 420 5.51 9.68 -19.16
C ASP A 420 4.83 8.33 -18.84
N LYS A 421 5.57 7.37 -18.26
CA LYS A 421 5.01 6.07 -17.86
C LYS A 421 3.94 6.22 -16.78
N ILE A 422 4.10 7.18 -15.87
CA ILE A 422 3.20 7.37 -14.72
C ILE A 422 2.46 8.71 -14.72
N ALA A 423 2.82 9.64 -15.63
CA ALA A 423 2.23 10.99 -15.64
C ALA A 423 1.92 11.46 -17.06
N HIS A 424 1.00 12.40 -17.20
CA HIS A 424 0.73 13.15 -18.43
C HIS A 424 -0.02 14.44 -18.13
N LEU A 425 0.04 15.40 -19.05
CA LEU A 425 -0.67 16.67 -18.98
C LEU A 425 -1.93 16.64 -19.86
N VAL A 426 -3.00 17.24 -19.37
CA VAL A 426 -4.26 17.37 -20.13
C VAL A 426 -4.74 18.81 -20.08
N VAL A 427 -5.02 19.39 -21.23
CA VAL A 427 -5.56 20.75 -21.33
C VAL A 427 -6.96 20.80 -20.71
N LYS A 428 -7.25 21.82 -19.89
CA LYS A 428 -8.54 22.03 -19.21
C LYS A 428 -9.71 22.04 -20.19
N ASP A 429 -9.55 22.65 -21.34
CA ASP A 429 -10.59 22.72 -22.38
C ASP A 429 -10.98 21.33 -22.89
N LYS A 430 -10.01 20.42 -23.06
CA LYS A 430 -10.27 19.02 -23.44
C LYS A 430 -11.07 18.26 -22.39
N ILE A 431 -10.85 18.57 -21.11
CA ILE A 431 -11.63 17.97 -20.00
C ILE A 431 -13.05 18.54 -19.99
N ALA A 432 -13.23 19.82 -20.30
CA ALA A 432 -14.51 20.50 -20.34
C ALA A 432 -15.38 20.16 -21.56
N GLU A 433 -14.77 19.75 -22.69
CA GLU A 433 -15.39 19.53 -23.98
C GLU A 433 -16.67 18.66 -23.94
N SER A 434 -16.67 17.63 -23.11
CA SER A 434 -17.82 16.71 -22.97
C SER A 434 -18.90 17.21 -22.03
N GLY A 435 -18.71 18.29 -21.28
CA GLY A 435 -19.58 18.76 -20.19
C GLY A 435 -19.61 17.82 -18.99
N GLU A 436 -18.91 16.68 -19.01
CA GLU A 436 -18.82 15.73 -17.90
C GLU A 436 -17.70 16.09 -16.93
N TYR A 437 -16.73 16.87 -17.35
CA TYR A 437 -15.54 17.27 -16.58
C TYR A 437 -14.83 16.08 -15.93
N ASN A 438 -14.74 14.96 -16.63
CA ASN A 438 -14.24 13.70 -16.09
C ASN A 438 -12.73 13.81 -15.74
N LEU A 439 -12.35 13.43 -14.53
CA LEU A 439 -10.96 13.51 -14.03
C LEU A 439 -10.21 12.16 -14.08
N SER A 440 -10.69 11.18 -14.87
CA SER A 440 -9.95 9.95 -15.13
C SER A 440 -8.83 10.23 -16.15
N GLY A 441 -7.61 10.37 -15.69
CA GLY A 441 -6.45 10.70 -16.53
C GLY A 441 -6.25 9.75 -17.71
N ASP A 442 -6.41 8.44 -17.50
CA ASP A 442 -6.27 7.43 -18.56
C ASP A 442 -7.22 7.67 -19.76
N ARG A 443 -8.32 8.41 -19.57
CA ARG A 443 -9.25 8.78 -20.65
C ARG A 443 -8.64 9.75 -21.64
N TYR A 444 -7.70 10.58 -21.18
CA TYR A 444 -7.06 11.65 -21.96
C TYR A 444 -5.64 11.29 -22.37
N LYS A 445 -5.10 10.17 -21.90
CA LYS A 445 -3.87 9.65 -22.52
C LYS A 445 -4.18 9.47 -23.98
N GLU A 446 -3.60 10.32 -24.78
CA GLU A 446 -3.63 10.05 -26.20
C GLU A 446 -3.04 8.67 -26.38
N VAL A 447 -3.81 7.82 -27.04
CA VAL A 447 -3.32 6.61 -27.61
C VAL A 447 -2.04 6.99 -28.35
N ILE A 448 -0.93 6.35 -27.98
CA ILE A 448 0.43 6.54 -28.49
C ILE A 448 0.49 7.73 -29.45
N ASN A 449 1.08 8.84 -28.99
CA ASN A 449 1.25 10.00 -29.88
C ASN A 449 2.17 9.53 -31.01
N PHE A 450 1.60 9.18 -32.15
CA PHE A 450 2.34 8.89 -33.36
C PHE A 450 2.94 10.21 -33.89
N ALA A 451 3.81 10.84 -33.10
CA ALA A 451 4.45 12.09 -33.41
C ALA A 451 5.35 12.01 -34.66
N ASN A 452 5.69 10.78 -35.05
CA ASN A 452 6.36 10.46 -36.33
C ASN A 452 5.46 9.63 -37.27
N GLN A 453 4.21 10.04 -37.44
CA GLN A 453 3.19 9.29 -38.14
C GLN A 453 3.56 9.07 -39.61
N LYS A 454 4.09 7.90 -39.92
CA LYS A 454 4.39 7.46 -41.27
C LYS A 454 3.12 7.09 -42.06
N TRP A 455 2.02 6.73 -41.35
CA TRP A 455 0.81 6.17 -41.96
C TRP A 455 -0.47 6.92 -41.57
N PRO A 456 -1.49 7.01 -42.43
CA PRO A 456 -2.75 7.69 -42.12
C PRO A 456 -3.51 6.96 -40.99
N LEU A 457 -4.10 7.75 -40.09
CA LEU A 457 -5.02 7.25 -39.08
C LEU A 457 -6.43 7.12 -39.63
N VAL A 458 -7.03 5.94 -39.46
CA VAL A 458 -8.41 5.66 -39.84
C VAL A 458 -9.24 5.19 -38.65
N GLU A 459 -10.52 5.55 -38.65
CA GLU A 459 -11.42 5.02 -37.59
C GLU A 459 -11.73 3.53 -37.86
N LEU A 460 -11.86 2.75 -36.80
CA LEU A 460 -12.15 1.31 -36.94
C LEU A 460 -13.43 1.04 -37.74
N LYS A 461 -14.45 1.91 -37.65
CA LYS A 461 -15.67 1.80 -38.46
C LYS A 461 -15.46 1.83 -39.94
N ASP A 462 -14.37 2.49 -40.42
CA ASP A 462 -14.09 2.70 -41.84
C ASP A 462 -13.35 1.50 -42.47
N VAL A 463 -12.83 0.60 -41.63
CA VAL A 463 -12.02 -0.57 -42.05
C VAL A 463 -12.47 -1.88 -41.43
N CYS A 464 -13.44 -1.85 -40.50
CA CYS A 464 -13.99 -3.04 -39.81
C CYS A 464 -15.50 -2.95 -39.68
N VAL A 465 -16.18 -4.08 -39.77
CA VAL A 465 -17.50 -4.25 -39.17
C VAL A 465 -17.30 -4.46 -37.68
N VAL A 466 -17.84 -3.53 -36.87
CA VAL A 466 -17.75 -3.59 -35.41
C VAL A 466 -19.13 -3.88 -34.85
N ASP A 467 -19.27 -4.99 -34.13
CA ASP A 467 -20.54 -5.38 -33.53
C ASP A 467 -20.38 -5.98 -32.12
N TRP A 468 -21.50 -6.11 -31.40
CA TRP A 468 -21.54 -6.89 -30.20
C TRP A 468 -21.43 -8.39 -30.49
N GLY A 469 -20.78 -9.15 -29.63
CA GLY A 469 -21.01 -10.57 -29.56
C GLY A 469 -22.48 -10.89 -29.23
N ASN A 470 -22.88 -12.11 -29.43
CA ASN A 470 -24.27 -12.53 -29.22
C ASN A 470 -24.72 -12.30 -27.78
N THR A 471 -25.62 -11.33 -27.57
CA THR A 471 -26.04 -10.88 -26.25
C THR A 471 -27.00 -11.83 -25.55
N GLU A 472 -27.59 -12.79 -26.29
CA GLU A 472 -28.49 -13.82 -25.76
C GLU A 472 -27.72 -15.00 -25.19
N LEU A 473 -26.48 -15.21 -25.67
CA LEU A 473 -25.64 -16.34 -25.27
C LEU A 473 -24.77 -15.98 -24.05
N THR A 474 -24.67 -16.92 -23.15
CA THR A 474 -23.84 -16.83 -21.94
C THR A 474 -22.96 -18.08 -21.80
N LYS A 475 -22.08 -18.16 -20.82
CA LYS A 475 -21.30 -19.40 -20.53
C LYS A 475 -22.20 -20.63 -20.28
N LYS A 476 -23.45 -20.44 -19.90
CA LYS A 476 -24.42 -21.54 -19.77
C LYS A 476 -24.81 -22.15 -21.12
N SER A 477 -24.56 -21.44 -22.21
CA SER A 477 -24.79 -21.95 -23.59
C SER A 477 -23.65 -22.81 -24.13
N TYR A 478 -22.56 -22.96 -23.36
CA TYR A 478 -21.45 -23.82 -23.73
C TYR A 478 -21.85 -25.29 -23.60
N ILE A 479 -21.32 -26.12 -24.51
CA ILE A 479 -21.53 -27.55 -24.53
C ILE A 479 -20.18 -28.29 -24.50
N GLU A 480 -20.10 -29.40 -23.78
CA GLU A 480 -18.85 -30.08 -23.50
C GLU A 480 -18.13 -30.57 -24.78
N ASN A 481 -18.88 -31.08 -25.78
CA ASN A 481 -18.35 -31.57 -27.04
C ASN A 481 -18.80 -30.72 -28.24
N GLY A 482 -18.75 -29.39 -28.12
CA GLY A 482 -19.07 -28.47 -29.20
C GLY A 482 -18.01 -28.48 -30.31
N GLU A 483 -18.45 -28.40 -31.55
CA GLU A 483 -17.56 -28.39 -32.72
C GLU A 483 -16.78 -27.05 -32.82
N TYR A 484 -17.41 -25.95 -32.44
CA TYR A 484 -16.85 -24.61 -32.63
C TYR A 484 -16.43 -23.94 -31.31
N LEU A 485 -15.54 -23.00 -31.40
CA LEU A 485 -15.03 -22.28 -30.22
C LEU A 485 -16.08 -21.29 -29.67
N GLY A 486 -16.22 -21.26 -28.36
CA GLY A 486 -16.96 -20.24 -27.60
C GLY A 486 -16.02 -19.20 -27.02
N VAL A 487 -16.27 -17.91 -27.29
CA VAL A 487 -15.43 -16.82 -26.83
C VAL A 487 -16.21 -15.90 -25.90
N SER A 488 -15.78 -15.83 -24.64
CA SER A 488 -16.35 -14.94 -23.64
C SER A 488 -15.42 -13.74 -23.36
N ALA A 489 -15.84 -12.86 -22.45
CA ALA A 489 -14.98 -11.79 -21.92
C ALA A 489 -13.73 -12.32 -21.18
N ALA A 490 -13.68 -13.59 -20.83
CA ALA A 490 -12.50 -14.22 -20.22
C ALA A 490 -11.51 -14.76 -21.25
N GLY A 491 -11.96 -15.05 -22.47
CA GLY A 491 -11.16 -15.61 -23.57
C GLY A 491 -11.88 -16.69 -24.35
N CYS A 492 -11.10 -17.47 -25.06
CA CYS A 492 -11.54 -18.67 -25.80
C CYS A 492 -11.69 -19.82 -24.79
N ASP A 493 -12.80 -19.88 -24.09
CA ASP A 493 -12.94 -20.67 -22.86
C ASP A 493 -14.14 -21.62 -22.86
N GLY A 494 -14.75 -21.87 -24.04
CA GLY A 494 -15.87 -22.81 -24.18
C GLY A 494 -15.99 -23.42 -25.57
N ARG A 495 -16.98 -24.31 -25.74
CA ARG A 495 -17.33 -24.91 -27.00
C ARG A 495 -18.81 -24.68 -27.34
N MET A 496 -19.12 -24.50 -28.62
CA MET A 496 -20.45 -24.19 -29.15
C MET A 496 -20.87 -25.17 -30.24
N LYS A 497 -22.20 -25.33 -30.41
CA LYS A 497 -22.76 -26.17 -31.45
C LYS A 497 -22.70 -25.52 -32.85
N HIS A 498 -22.82 -24.17 -32.87
CA HIS A 498 -22.84 -23.39 -34.13
C HIS A 498 -21.82 -22.27 -34.02
N PHE A 499 -21.37 -21.72 -35.13
CA PHE A 499 -20.48 -20.58 -35.20
C PHE A 499 -21.20 -19.41 -35.84
N GLU A 500 -20.84 -18.20 -35.46
CA GLU A 500 -21.31 -16.90 -36.00
C GLU A 500 -20.19 -16.12 -36.67
N HIS A 501 -18.92 -16.47 -36.36
CA HIS A 501 -17.75 -15.74 -36.85
C HIS A 501 -16.72 -16.68 -37.47
N GLU A 502 -16.17 -16.22 -38.62
CA GLU A 502 -15.06 -16.87 -39.31
C GLU A 502 -13.72 -16.50 -38.71
N VAL A 503 -12.70 -17.29 -39.00
CA VAL A 503 -11.30 -16.99 -38.66
C VAL A 503 -10.89 -15.65 -39.25
N GLY A 504 -10.20 -14.85 -38.41
CA GLY A 504 -9.78 -13.49 -38.77
C GLY A 504 -10.66 -12.39 -38.19
N THR A 505 -11.72 -12.76 -37.45
CA THR A 505 -12.46 -11.80 -36.62
C THR A 505 -11.77 -11.66 -35.27
N VAL A 506 -11.47 -10.43 -34.85
CA VAL A 506 -10.85 -10.10 -33.56
C VAL A 506 -11.94 -9.85 -32.53
N VAL A 507 -11.73 -10.28 -31.29
CA VAL A 507 -12.70 -10.15 -30.19
C VAL A 507 -12.10 -9.31 -29.09
N LEU A 508 -12.88 -8.36 -28.55
CA LEU A 508 -12.55 -7.50 -27.44
C LEU A 508 -13.48 -7.80 -26.26
N SER A 509 -12.93 -8.00 -25.09
CA SER A 509 -13.70 -8.02 -23.83
C SER A 509 -14.19 -6.62 -23.53
N ALA A 510 -15.51 -6.42 -23.52
CA ALA A 510 -16.11 -5.12 -23.41
C ALA A 510 -16.52 -4.73 -21.98
N ILE A 511 -16.73 -5.71 -21.07
CA ILE A 511 -17.28 -5.45 -19.73
C ILE A 511 -16.57 -6.33 -18.68
N GLY A 512 -16.33 -5.76 -17.48
CA GLY A 512 -15.81 -6.47 -16.30
C GLY A 512 -14.31 -6.41 -16.13
N ALA A 513 -13.77 -7.26 -15.26
CA ALA A 513 -12.35 -7.27 -14.88
C ALA A 513 -11.39 -7.45 -16.08
N ASN A 514 -11.83 -8.14 -17.11
CA ASN A 514 -11.07 -8.36 -18.35
C ASN A 514 -11.34 -7.31 -19.44
N CYS A 515 -12.08 -6.23 -19.13
CA CYS A 515 -12.40 -5.19 -20.10
C CYS A 515 -11.13 -4.63 -20.77
N GLY A 516 -11.10 -4.63 -22.09
CA GLY A 516 -9.94 -4.20 -22.90
C GLY A 516 -9.00 -5.33 -23.32
N ARG A 517 -9.19 -6.57 -22.86
CA ARG A 517 -8.45 -7.72 -23.39
C ARG A 517 -8.92 -8.05 -24.80
N VAL A 518 -7.95 -8.34 -25.68
CA VAL A 518 -8.19 -8.66 -27.10
C VAL A 518 -7.81 -10.11 -27.37
N PHE A 519 -8.65 -10.82 -28.11
CA PHE A 519 -8.47 -12.23 -28.45
C PHE A 519 -8.51 -12.40 -29.99
N TYR A 520 -7.76 -13.38 -30.48
CA TYR A 520 -7.72 -13.78 -31.89
C TYR A 520 -7.98 -15.28 -31.99
N PRO A 521 -9.25 -15.70 -32.15
CA PRO A 521 -9.58 -17.12 -32.30
C PRO A 521 -8.99 -17.69 -33.61
N ASN A 522 -8.41 -18.88 -33.51
CA ASN A 522 -7.73 -19.56 -34.60
C ASN A 522 -8.62 -20.57 -35.38
N GLU A 523 -9.87 -20.71 -34.98
CA GLU A 523 -10.91 -21.53 -35.62
C GLU A 523 -12.23 -20.77 -35.66
N LYS A 524 -13.25 -21.27 -36.34
CA LYS A 524 -14.60 -20.71 -36.36
C LYS A 524 -15.18 -20.66 -34.95
N PHE A 525 -15.88 -19.60 -34.62
CA PHE A 525 -16.31 -19.37 -33.23
C PHE A 525 -17.61 -18.57 -33.11
N THR A 526 -18.16 -18.59 -31.92
CA THR A 526 -19.25 -17.69 -31.50
C THR A 526 -18.76 -16.83 -30.33
N ALA A 527 -18.83 -15.50 -30.49
CA ALA A 527 -18.59 -14.55 -29.40
C ALA A 527 -19.88 -14.35 -28.62
N ILE A 528 -19.82 -14.54 -27.31
CA ILE A 528 -21.00 -14.41 -26.42
C ILE A 528 -21.08 -13.03 -25.76
N LYS A 529 -22.08 -12.82 -24.93
CA LYS A 529 -22.36 -11.58 -24.18
C LYS A 529 -21.09 -10.95 -23.56
N ASN A 530 -21.05 -9.62 -23.52
CA ASN A 530 -19.97 -8.80 -22.97
C ASN A 530 -18.68 -8.77 -23.81
N THR A 531 -18.77 -9.11 -25.08
CA THR A 531 -17.69 -8.97 -26.07
C THR A 531 -18.08 -8.04 -27.21
N ILE A 532 -17.09 -7.45 -27.85
CA ILE A 532 -17.22 -6.71 -29.12
C ILE A 532 -16.35 -7.40 -30.16
N THR A 533 -16.88 -7.60 -31.35
CA THR A 533 -16.20 -8.26 -32.47
C THR A 533 -15.80 -7.25 -33.55
N PHE A 534 -14.66 -7.49 -34.18
CA PHE A 534 -14.15 -6.71 -35.31
C PHE A 534 -13.90 -7.66 -36.46
N THR A 535 -14.68 -7.50 -37.51
CA THR A 535 -14.47 -8.21 -38.79
C THR A 535 -13.82 -7.25 -39.76
N PRO A 536 -12.49 -7.34 -40.01
CA PRO A 536 -11.77 -6.41 -40.85
C PRO A 536 -12.11 -6.59 -42.33
N GLU A 537 -12.09 -5.50 -43.08
CA GLU A 537 -12.15 -5.53 -44.53
C GLU A 537 -10.81 -6.05 -45.08
N LYS A 538 -10.75 -7.33 -45.45
CA LYS A 538 -9.52 -8.07 -45.78
C LYS A 538 -8.66 -7.43 -46.84
N LYS A 539 -9.23 -6.58 -47.75
CA LYS A 539 -8.49 -5.84 -48.81
C LYS A 539 -7.72 -4.63 -48.24
N LYS A 540 -8.14 -4.09 -47.08
CA LYS A 540 -7.55 -2.90 -46.45
C LYS A 540 -6.80 -3.20 -45.18
N LEU A 541 -7.30 -4.15 -44.37
CA LEU A 541 -6.81 -4.40 -43.06
C LEU A 541 -6.54 -5.89 -42.82
N TYR A 542 -5.27 -6.22 -42.55
CA TYR A 542 -4.86 -7.58 -42.24
C TYR A 542 -5.31 -7.97 -40.81
N PRO A 543 -6.06 -9.07 -40.64
CA PRO A 543 -6.65 -9.42 -39.33
C PRO A 543 -5.66 -9.52 -38.17
N LYS A 544 -4.50 -10.13 -38.38
CA LYS A 544 -3.48 -10.26 -37.36
C LYS A 544 -2.82 -8.92 -37.01
N PHE A 545 -2.68 -8.02 -38.01
CA PHE A 545 -2.21 -6.65 -37.77
C PHE A 545 -3.18 -5.93 -36.84
N LEU A 546 -4.49 -6.00 -37.13
CA LEU A 546 -5.51 -5.45 -36.24
C LEU A 546 -5.39 -6.01 -34.83
N PHE A 547 -5.24 -7.35 -34.70
CA PHE A 547 -5.08 -7.99 -33.39
C PHE A 547 -3.89 -7.43 -32.60
N TYR A 548 -2.70 -7.33 -33.23
CA TYR A 548 -1.50 -6.82 -32.54
C TYR A 548 -1.62 -5.34 -32.18
N ILE A 549 -2.17 -4.52 -33.06
CA ILE A 549 -2.43 -3.11 -32.77
C ILE A 549 -3.39 -2.97 -31.60
N LEU A 550 -4.51 -3.68 -31.59
CA LEU A 550 -5.49 -3.57 -30.53
C LEU A 550 -5.01 -4.18 -29.21
N LYS A 551 -4.21 -5.27 -29.23
CA LYS A 551 -3.66 -5.94 -28.05
C LYS A 551 -2.68 -5.05 -27.28
N ASN A 552 -1.92 -4.23 -27.99
CA ASN A 552 -0.89 -3.36 -27.40
C ASN A 552 -1.38 -1.93 -27.13
N ASN A 553 -2.63 -1.63 -27.44
CA ASN A 553 -3.24 -0.34 -27.20
C ASN A 553 -4.19 -0.34 -26.00
N THR A 554 -4.28 0.81 -25.34
CA THR A 554 -5.22 1.04 -24.23
C THR A 554 -6.50 1.68 -24.75
N PHE A 555 -7.58 0.95 -24.70
CA PHE A 555 -8.89 1.52 -25.01
C PHE A 555 -9.39 2.40 -23.85
N PRO A 556 -10.11 3.50 -24.14
CA PRO A 556 -10.78 4.29 -23.12
C PRO A 556 -11.88 3.44 -22.45
N ARG A 557 -11.79 3.25 -21.15
CA ARG A 557 -12.74 2.46 -20.35
C ARG A 557 -13.65 3.38 -19.55
N ARG A 558 -14.91 3.00 -19.43
CA ARG A 558 -15.91 3.67 -18.58
C ARG A 558 -16.20 2.80 -17.35
N GLY A 559 -16.78 3.41 -16.30
CA GLY A 559 -17.20 2.71 -15.08
C GLY A 559 -16.05 2.46 -14.07
N GLY A 560 -16.28 2.72 -12.79
CA GLY A 560 -15.29 2.61 -11.73
C GLY A 560 -15.23 1.24 -11.06
N GLY A 561 -16.38 0.67 -10.71
CA GLY A 561 -16.47 -0.66 -10.08
C GLY A 561 -16.45 -1.80 -11.07
N GLN A 562 -17.07 -1.61 -12.23
CA GLN A 562 -17.08 -2.58 -13.33
C GLN A 562 -16.71 -1.85 -14.63
N PRO A 563 -15.46 -1.92 -15.08
CA PRO A 563 -15.03 -1.28 -16.33
C PRO A 563 -15.83 -1.78 -17.53
N PHE A 564 -16.24 -0.86 -18.42
CA PHE A 564 -16.92 -1.21 -19.67
C PHE A 564 -16.56 -0.27 -20.83
N MET A 565 -16.78 -0.73 -22.04
CA MET A 565 -16.65 0.03 -23.29
C MET A 565 -17.93 -0.11 -24.09
N THR A 566 -18.28 0.94 -24.85
CA THR A 566 -19.42 0.88 -25.77
C THR A 566 -18.96 0.64 -27.20
N LYS A 567 -19.82 0.04 -28.00
CA LYS A 567 -19.59 -0.11 -29.46
C LYS A 567 -19.30 1.24 -30.13
N GLY A 568 -19.96 2.32 -29.63
CA GLY A 568 -19.76 3.69 -30.15
C GLY A 568 -18.35 4.22 -29.90
N ASP A 569 -17.80 4.00 -28.70
CA ASP A 569 -16.44 4.42 -28.36
C ASP A 569 -15.40 3.69 -29.21
N VAL A 570 -15.60 2.37 -29.36
CA VAL A 570 -14.70 1.51 -30.11
C VAL A 570 -14.72 1.80 -31.61
N LYS A 571 -15.88 2.11 -32.20
CA LYS A 571 -16.02 2.48 -33.62
C LYS A 571 -15.20 3.71 -34.02
N LYS A 572 -15.09 4.67 -33.10
CA LYS A 572 -14.34 5.93 -33.33
C LYS A 572 -12.85 5.81 -33.00
N TYR A 573 -12.41 4.64 -32.53
CA TYR A 573 -11.01 4.42 -32.23
C TYR A 573 -10.19 4.44 -33.50
N LYS A 574 -9.09 5.21 -33.51
CA LYS A 574 -8.22 5.38 -34.68
C LYS A 574 -7.03 4.45 -34.61
N ILE A 575 -6.74 3.81 -35.71
CA ILE A 575 -5.55 2.97 -35.89
C ILE A 575 -4.74 3.45 -37.12
N PRO A 576 -3.40 3.29 -37.12
CA PRO A 576 -2.59 3.51 -38.32
C PRO A 576 -2.91 2.44 -39.36
N LEU A 577 -2.98 2.86 -40.60
CA LEU A 577 -3.31 1.99 -41.74
C LEU A 577 -2.19 2.02 -42.79
N PRO A 578 -1.09 1.26 -42.62
CA PRO A 578 -0.10 1.04 -43.68
C PRO A 578 -0.70 0.28 -44.87
N PRO A 579 -0.04 0.26 -46.02
CA PRO A 579 -0.36 -0.65 -47.10
C PRO A 579 -0.41 -2.10 -46.64
N ILE A 580 -1.28 -2.94 -47.25
CA ILE A 580 -1.55 -4.32 -46.74
C ILE A 580 -0.28 -5.19 -46.71
N GLU A 581 0.66 -4.98 -47.60
CA GLU A 581 1.92 -5.72 -47.63
C GLU A 581 2.81 -5.33 -46.43
N VAL A 582 2.88 -4.05 -46.08
CA VAL A 582 3.61 -3.57 -44.88
C VAL A 582 2.97 -4.11 -43.61
N GLN A 583 1.63 -4.18 -43.55
CA GLN A 583 0.95 -4.79 -42.41
C GLN A 583 1.35 -6.28 -42.21
N LYS A 584 1.49 -7.04 -43.33
CA LYS A 584 1.94 -8.43 -43.28
C LYS A 584 3.40 -8.54 -42.82
N GLU A 585 4.31 -7.71 -43.31
CA GLU A 585 5.71 -7.67 -42.89
C GLU A 585 5.85 -7.36 -41.40
N ILE A 586 5.09 -6.38 -40.87
CA ILE A 586 5.05 -6.04 -39.46
C ILE A 586 4.57 -7.26 -38.61
N VAL A 587 3.52 -7.91 -39.05
CA VAL A 587 3.00 -9.10 -38.37
C VAL A 587 4.02 -10.22 -38.36
N GLU A 588 4.67 -10.49 -39.47
CA GLU A 588 5.72 -11.52 -39.55
C GLU A 588 6.87 -11.22 -38.58
N GLN A 589 7.33 -9.98 -38.52
CA GLN A 589 8.35 -9.59 -37.54
C GLN A 589 7.93 -9.78 -36.10
N ILE A 590 6.66 -9.49 -35.76
CA ILE A 590 6.11 -9.68 -34.41
C ILE A 590 5.97 -11.18 -34.10
N GLU A 591 5.45 -11.97 -35.05
CA GLU A 591 5.23 -13.42 -34.84
C GLU A 591 6.52 -14.20 -34.65
N VAL A 592 7.60 -13.85 -35.34
CA VAL A 592 8.93 -14.45 -35.10
C VAL A 592 9.38 -14.20 -33.67
N LYS A 593 9.23 -12.96 -33.17
CA LYS A 593 9.58 -12.60 -31.78
C LYS A 593 8.65 -13.29 -30.76
N GLN A 594 7.37 -13.36 -31.08
CA GLN A 594 6.36 -14.01 -30.21
C GLN A 594 6.63 -15.50 -30.07
N LYS A 595 6.98 -16.21 -31.17
CA LYS A 595 7.40 -17.62 -31.13
C LYS A 595 8.65 -17.82 -30.25
N ALA A 596 9.62 -16.92 -30.34
CA ALA A 596 10.81 -16.98 -29.48
C ALA A 596 10.44 -16.83 -27.99
N ILE A 597 9.50 -15.91 -27.66
CA ILE A 597 8.98 -15.75 -26.29
C ILE A 597 8.29 -17.02 -25.81
N GLU A 598 7.44 -17.62 -26.63
CA GLU A 598 6.71 -18.84 -26.28
C GLU A 598 7.65 -20.03 -26.05
N ALA A 599 8.65 -20.19 -26.94
CA ALA A 599 9.68 -21.23 -26.79
C ALA A 599 10.51 -21.03 -25.50
N ALA A 600 10.94 -19.79 -25.25
CA ALA A 600 11.68 -19.46 -24.01
C ALA A 600 10.85 -19.71 -22.75
N LYS A 601 9.57 -19.33 -22.72
CA LYS A 601 8.66 -19.61 -21.60
C LYS A 601 8.44 -21.11 -21.41
N ALA A 602 8.28 -21.88 -22.46
CA ALA A 602 8.16 -23.34 -22.38
C ALA A 602 9.40 -24.00 -21.78
N VAL A 603 10.60 -23.53 -22.13
CA VAL A 603 11.86 -24.01 -21.54
C VAL A 603 11.90 -23.68 -20.05
N ILE A 604 11.56 -22.44 -19.66
CA ILE A 604 11.49 -22.01 -18.26
C ILE A 604 10.54 -22.93 -17.47
N ASP A 605 9.32 -23.09 -17.96
CA ASP A 605 8.27 -23.88 -17.27
C ASP A 605 8.68 -25.35 -17.09
N ASN A 606 9.33 -25.94 -18.09
CA ASN A 606 9.81 -27.31 -18.00
C ASN A 606 10.93 -27.45 -16.96
N LEU A 607 11.94 -26.60 -17.02
CA LEU A 607 13.06 -26.66 -16.08
C LEU A 607 12.63 -26.32 -14.63
N GLU A 608 11.74 -25.34 -14.44
CA GLU A 608 11.18 -25.03 -13.11
C GLU A 608 10.33 -26.20 -12.58
N ARG A 609 9.67 -26.96 -13.46
CA ARG A 609 8.95 -28.17 -13.09
C ARG A 609 9.89 -29.28 -12.67
N GLU A 610 10.95 -29.57 -13.45
CA GLU A 610 11.96 -30.56 -13.11
C GLU A 610 12.60 -30.25 -11.74
N ARG A 611 12.99 -29.01 -11.51
CA ARG A 611 13.55 -28.58 -10.23
C ARG A 611 12.59 -28.75 -9.05
N ARG A 612 11.31 -28.50 -9.25
CA ARG A 612 10.26 -28.70 -8.23
C ARG A 612 10.10 -30.17 -7.85
N TYR A 613 10.27 -31.07 -8.81
CA TYR A 613 10.15 -32.52 -8.59
C TYR A 613 11.51 -33.19 -8.28
N PHE A 614 12.58 -32.44 -8.10
CA PHE A 614 13.91 -32.96 -7.86
C PHE A 614 13.95 -33.95 -6.68
N GLY A 615 13.42 -33.61 -5.54
CA GLY A 615 13.34 -34.48 -4.37
C GLY A 615 12.56 -35.79 -4.64
N GLN A 616 11.49 -35.74 -5.43
CA GLN A 616 10.73 -36.92 -5.80
C GLN A 616 11.49 -37.80 -6.84
N SER A 617 12.28 -37.20 -7.71
CA SER A 617 13.11 -37.93 -8.68
C SER A 617 14.19 -38.75 -7.99
N LEU A 618 14.78 -38.23 -6.91
CA LEU A 618 15.78 -38.95 -6.10
C LEU A 618 15.22 -40.21 -5.45
N ARG A 619 13.94 -40.26 -5.12
CA ARG A 619 13.27 -41.47 -4.59
C ARG A 619 13.22 -42.62 -5.60
N LYS A 620 13.43 -42.37 -6.89
CA LYS A 620 13.41 -43.36 -7.97
C LYS A 620 14.80 -43.95 -8.27
N ILE A 621 15.85 -43.37 -7.73
CA ILE A 621 17.24 -43.83 -7.92
C ILE A 621 17.43 -45.09 -7.04
N LYS A 622 17.82 -46.23 -7.65
CA LYS A 622 18.15 -47.43 -6.91
C LYS A 622 19.44 -47.24 -6.13
N ASP A 623 19.53 -47.88 -4.96
CA ASP A 623 20.72 -47.91 -4.09
C ASP A 623 21.10 -46.55 -3.48
N VAL A 624 20.16 -45.60 -3.26
CA VAL A 624 20.37 -44.37 -2.47
C VAL A 624 20.04 -44.69 -1.03
N GLU A 625 21.02 -44.48 -0.15
CA GLU A 625 20.82 -44.53 1.30
C GLU A 625 20.02 -43.28 1.73
N TRP A 626 19.07 -43.46 2.64
CA TRP A 626 18.32 -42.39 3.26
C TRP A 626 18.73 -42.28 4.71
N VAL A 627 19.15 -41.09 5.12
CA VAL A 627 19.66 -40.79 6.48
C VAL A 627 18.96 -39.56 7.07
N GLU A 628 18.86 -39.52 8.37
CA GLU A 628 18.41 -38.32 9.08
C GLU A 628 19.41 -37.17 8.87
N LEU A 629 18.92 -35.93 8.79
CA LEU A 629 19.73 -34.74 8.51
C LEU A 629 20.88 -34.58 9.53
N ASP A 630 20.69 -34.95 10.80
CA ASP A 630 21.70 -34.86 11.86
C ASP A 630 22.95 -35.76 11.59
N LYS A 631 22.82 -36.80 10.76
CA LYS A 631 23.95 -37.70 10.40
C LYS A 631 24.89 -37.07 9.38
N VAL A 632 24.40 -36.11 8.60
CA VAL A 632 25.12 -35.51 7.48
C VAL A 632 25.32 -34.00 7.58
N ALA A 633 24.60 -33.33 8.50
CA ALA A 633 24.69 -31.89 8.72
C ALA A 633 24.52 -31.54 10.20
N GLU A 634 24.98 -30.36 10.59
CA GLU A 634 24.76 -29.77 11.91
C GLU A 634 23.65 -28.75 11.85
N VAL A 635 22.66 -28.91 12.71
CA VAL A 635 21.54 -27.96 12.82
C VAL A 635 21.77 -27.03 14.02
N ILE A 636 21.84 -25.72 13.77
CA ILE A 636 22.04 -24.67 14.75
C ILE A 636 20.77 -23.84 14.83
N ALA A 637 19.98 -24.02 15.86
CA ALA A 637 18.80 -23.20 16.11
C ALA A 637 19.20 -21.77 16.47
N GLY A 638 18.64 -20.79 15.78
CA GLY A 638 18.93 -19.39 16.02
C GLY A 638 18.37 -18.90 17.35
N GLN A 639 19.02 -17.90 17.91
CA GLN A 639 18.67 -17.26 19.17
C GLN A 639 18.81 -15.75 19.03
N SER A 640 17.70 -15.02 19.23
CA SER A 640 17.73 -13.56 19.14
C SER A 640 18.50 -12.97 20.33
N PRO A 641 19.44 -12.05 20.10
CA PRO A 641 20.01 -11.22 21.15
C PRO A 641 18.93 -10.36 21.82
N GLU A 642 19.23 -9.74 22.96
CA GLU A 642 18.35 -8.74 23.57
C GLU A 642 18.26 -7.49 22.67
N GLY A 643 17.07 -6.85 22.62
CA GLY A 643 16.79 -5.72 21.73
C GLY A 643 17.74 -4.54 21.85
N LYS A 644 18.28 -4.30 23.06
CA LYS A 644 19.26 -3.23 23.31
C LYS A 644 20.58 -3.35 22.52
N TYR A 645 20.87 -4.52 21.93
CA TYR A 645 22.06 -4.75 21.13
C TYR A 645 21.83 -4.65 19.64
N TYR A 646 20.58 -4.30 19.20
CA TYR A 646 20.24 -4.12 17.79
C TYR A 646 20.54 -2.71 17.32
N ASN A 647 20.94 -2.57 16.06
CA ASN A 647 21.08 -1.30 15.38
C ASN A 647 20.84 -1.45 13.88
N GLU A 648 20.48 -0.35 13.21
CA GLU A 648 20.31 -0.25 11.76
C GLU A 648 21.50 0.50 11.11
N THR A 649 22.52 0.85 11.91
CA THR A 649 23.66 1.67 11.48
C THR A 649 24.85 0.88 10.97
N GLY A 650 24.75 -0.45 10.93
CA GLY A 650 25.83 -1.32 10.46
C GLY A 650 26.87 -1.68 11.51
N GLN A 651 26.64 -1.36 12.80
CA GLN A 651 27.60 -1.69 13.86
C GLN A 651 27.47 -3.14 14.33
N GLY A 652 28.56 -3.90 14.29
CA GLY A 652 28.62 -5.30 14.71
C GLY A 652 28.35 -6.28 13.57
N THR A 653 27.75 -7.42 13.90
CA THR A 653 27.48 -8.50 12.96
C THR A 653 26.08 -8.36 12.37
N ALA A 654 25.92 -8.58 11.07
CA ALA A 654 24.59 -8.62 10.42
C ALA A 654 23.67 -9.62 11.12
N PHE A 655 22.46 -9.20 11.45
CA PHE A 655 21.49 -9.99 12.20
C PHE A 655 20.23 -10.24 11.38
N TYR A 656 19.86 -11.51 11.27
CA TYR A 656 18.67 -11.93 10.55
C TYR A 656 17.74 -12.69 11.48
N GLN A 657 16.53 -12.20 11.63
CA GLN A 657 15.56 -12.76 12.58
C GLN A 657 14.66 -13.81 11.96
N GLY A 658 14.42 -13.74 10.67
CA GLY A 658 13.49 -14.57 9.90
C GLY A 658 13.75 -14.47 8.39
N LYS A 659 12.82 -14.90 7.59
CA LYS A 659 12.94 -14.99 6.13
C LYS A 659 12.72 -13.70 5.34
N THR A 660 12.58 -12.56 5.99
CA THR A 660 12.23 -11.28 5.34
C THR A 660 13.24 -10.89 4.25
N GLU A 661 14.50 -11.26 4.45
CA GLU A 661 15.62 -10.99 3.55
C GLU A 661 15.98 -12.19 2.65
N PHE A 662 15.16 -13.25 2.62
CA PHE A 662 15.38 -14.38 1.71
C PHE A 662 15.09 -13.98 0.27
N THR A 663 16.00 -14.32 -0.64
CA THR A 663 15.80 -14.19 -2.09
C THR A 663 15.59 -15.58 -2.71
N GLU A 664 15.77 -15.73 -4.00
CA GLU A 664 15.63 -17.02 -4.66
C GLU A 664 16.68 -18.08 -4.20
N LYS A 665 17.90 -17.64 -3.88
CA LYS A 665 19.01 -18.55 -3.52
C LYS A 665 19.85 -18.04 -2.38
N TYR A 666 20.29 -16.80 -2.44
CA TYR A 666 21.21 -16.19 -1.49
C TYR A 666 20.51 -15.16 -0.61
N LEU A 667 21.02 -15.00 0.60
CA LEU A 667 20.51 -14.02 1.54
C LEU A 667 20.66 -12.59 1.01
N GLY A 668 19.60 -11.80 1.09
CA GLY A 668 19.59 -10.39 0.70
C GLY A 668 20.34 -9.50 1.70
N LYS A 669 20.45 -8.21 1.40
CA LYS A 669 21.15 -7.24 2.26
C LYS A 669 20.54 -7.19 3.66
N PRO A 670 21.38 -7.14 4.71
CA PRO A 670 20.90 -7.04 6.08
C PRO A 670 20.20 -5.69 6.32
N LYS A 671 19.13 -5.72 7.07
CA LYS A 671 18.43 -4.52 7.57
C LYS A 671 18.79 -4.22 9.02
N MET A 672 19.37 -5.18 9.74
CA MET A 672 19.67 -5.08 11.16
C MET A 672 21.03 -5.69 11.49
N TRP A 673 21.74 -5.11 12.46
CA TRP A 673 23.00 -5.59 13.00
C TRP A 673 22.90 -5.77 14.51
N THR A 674 23.80 -6.57 15.08
CA THR A 674 23.88 -6.75 16.52
C THR A 674 25.31 -6.64 17.02
N THR A 675 25.48 -5.95 18.14
CA THR A 675 26.75 -5.85 18.86
C THR A 675 26.99 -7.05 19.80
N LYS A 676 25.96 -7.88 20.06
CA LYS A 676 26.05 -9.11 20.87
C LYS A 676 25.61 -10.30 20.03
N ILE A 677 26.57 -11.14 19.70
CA ILE A 677 26.33 -12.36 18.91
C ILE A 677 25.81 -13.45 19.86
N THR A 678 24.76 -14.15 19.43
CA THR A 678 24.16 -15.29 20.16
C THR A 678 24.39 -16.62 19.45
N LYS A 679 23.90 -16.76 18.20
CA LYS A 679 24.08 -17.91 17.32
C LYS A 679 24.53 -17.44 15.96
N ILE A 680 25.51 -18.15 15.41
CA ILE A 680 26.17 -17.81 14.15
C ILE A 680 25.80 -18.82 13.08
N ALA A 681 25.48 -18.31 11.90
CA ALA A 681 25.61 -19.03 10.65
C ALA A 681 26.87 -18.54 9.92
N GLU A 682 27.68 -19.46 9.45
CA GLU A 682 28.88 -19.15 8.66
C GLU A 682 28.48 -18.96 7.18
N GLN A 683 29.38 -18.36 6.41
CA GLN A 683 29.20 -18.23 4.96
C GLN A 683 28.98 -19.62 4.31
N GLY A 684 27.97 -19.75 3.49
CA GLY A 684 27.60 -20.99 2.83
C GLY A 684 26.57 -21.84 3.62
N ASP A 685 26.36 -21.61 4.91
CA ASP A 685 25.34 -22.36 5.65
C ASP A 685 23.95 -22.19 5.02
N ILE A 686 23.16 -23.24 5.01
CA ILE A 686 21.76 -23.18 4.59
C ILE A 686 20.93 -22.64 5.74
N LEU A 687 20.21 -21.58 5.52
CA LEU A 687 19.26 -21.01 6.47
C LEU A 687 17.86 -21.52 6.19
N MET A 688 17.18 -22.05 7.20
CA MET A 688 15.80 -22.49 7.10
C MET A 688 14.90 -21.61 7.95
N SER A 689 13.76 -21.15 7.40
CA SER A 689 12.71 -20.48 8.16
C SER A 689 12.00 -21.49 9.05
N VAL A 690 12.05 -21.29 10.37
CA VAL A 690 11.48 -22.21 11.37
C VAL A 690 10.15 -21.71 11.95
N ARG A 691 9.65 -20.56 11.51
CA ARG A 691 8.33 -20.00 11.88
C ARG A 691 7.55 -19.66 10.62
N ALA A 692 6.22 -19.48 10.80
CA ALA A 692 5.28 -19.28 9.70
C ALA A 692 5.73 -18.17 8.72
N PRO A 693 5.86 -18.49 7.41
CA PRO A 693 5.81 -19.83 6.83
C PRO A 693 7.08 -20.62 7.11
N VAL A 694 6.89 -21.87 7.57
CA VAL A 694 7.96 -22.85 7.81
C VAL A 694 8.44 -23.43 6.49
N GLY A 695 9.71 -23.78 6.37
CA GLY A 695 10.30 -24.54 5.27
C GLY A 695 11.14 -23.76 4.27
N PRO A 696 10.87 -22.47 3.92
CA PRO A 696 11.75 -21.72 3.02
C PRO A 696 13.21 -21.81 3.43
N VAL A 697 14.09 -22.03 2.41
CA VAL A 697 15.54 -22.11 2.61
C VAL A 697 16.28 -21.06 1.78
N ASN A 698 17.45 -20.62 2.29
CA ASN A 698 18.31 -19.65 1.63
C ASN A 698 19.78 -19.92 2.03
N ILE A 699 20.74 -19.31 1.38
CA ILE A 699 22.18 -19.52 1.66
C ILE A 699 22.76 -18.25 2.27
N ALA A 700 23.45 -18.37 3.39
CA ALA A 700 24.16 -17.29 4.03
C ALA A 700 25.33 -16.81 3.14
N THR A 701 25.37 -15.51 2.82
CA THR A 701 26.44 -14.90 2.00
C THR A 701 27.68 -14.56 2.82
N ASP A 702 27.50 -14.36 4.11
CA ASP A 702 28.52 -13.95 5.04
C ASP A 702 28.34 -14.63 6.40
N LYS A 703 29.29 -14.41 7.31
CA LYS A 703 29.13 -14.79 8.72
C LYS A 703 28.12 -13.86 9.39
N ILE A 704 27.02 -14.43 9.86
CA ILE A 704 25.86 -13.68 10.34
C ILE A 704 25.36 -14.20 11.69
N CYS A 705 24.67 -13.34 12.45
CA CYS A 705 23.92 -13.73 13.64
C CYS A 705 22.49 -14.10 13.23
N ILE A 706 21.98 -15.25 13.71
CA ILE A 706 20.63 -15.74 13.38
C ILE A 706 19.71 -15.74 14.59
N GLY A 707 18.51 -15.20 14.39
CA GLY A 707 17.46 -15.09 15.40
C GLY A 707 16.53 -16.30 15.45
N ARG A 708 15.58 -16.30 16.39
CA ARG A 708 14.68 -17.40 16.71
C ARG A 708 13.75 -17.85 15.55
N GLY A 709 13.68 -17.10 14.45
CA GLY A 709 12.90 -17.45 13.27
C GLY A 709 13.69 -18.25 12.24
N LEU A 710 15.00 -18.49 12.47
CA LEU A 710 15.90 -19.19 11.56
C LEU A 710 16.61 -20.36 12.26
N ALA A 711 16.93 -21.40 11.50
CA ALA A 711 17.94 -22.38 11.81
C ALA A 711 19.03 -22.36 10.72
N SER A 712 20.28 -22.53 11.11
CA SER A 712 21.39 -22.76 10.20
C SER A 712 21.65 -24.26 10.10
N ILE A 713 21.80 -24.75 8.87
CA ILE A 713 22.10 -26.13 8.54
C ILE A 713 23.44 -26.15 7.82
N ARG A 714 24.45 -26.71 8.48
CA ARG A 714 25.82 -26.80 8.01
C ARG A 714 26.14 -28.21 7.56
N ALA A 715 26.38 -28.40 6.28
CA ALA A 715 26.73 -29.68 5.73
C ALA A 715 28.10 -30.19 6.29
N LYS A 716 28.18 -31.49 6.58
CA LYS A 716 29.42 -32.16 7.09
C LYS A 716 29.83 -33.34 6.22
N LYS A 717 28.87 -34.19 5.85
CA LYS A 717 29.13 -35.43 5.06
C LYS A 717 28.33 -35.45 3.77
N ILE A 718 27.76 -34.36 3.36
CA ILE A 718 26.95 -34.16 2.16
C ILE A 718 27.41 -32.90 1.45
N GLU A 719 27.26 -32.84 0.13
CA GLU A 719 27.56 -31.64 -0.64
C GLU A 719 26.55 -30.54 -0.32
N GLN A 720 27.05 -29.35 0.00
CA GLN A 720 26.25 -28.21 0.51
C GLN A 720 25.12 -27.80 -0.45
N MET A 721 25.43 -27.65 -1.73
CA MET A 721 24.45 -27.22 -2.73
C MET A 721 23.45 -28.32 -3.08
N PHE A 722 23.89 -29.59 -3.03
CA PHE A 722 22.97 -30.71 -3.16
C PHE A 722 21.90 -30.69 -2.03
N LEU A 723 22.37 -30.52 -0.79
CA LEU A 723 21.47 -30.42 0.36
C LEU A 723 20.52 -29.21 0.22
N PHE A 724 21.03 -28.06 -0.23
CA PHE A 724 20.21 -26.87 -0.48
C PHE A 724 19.09 -27.14 -1.51
N HIS A 725 19.45 -27.68 -2.67
CA HIS A 725 18.45 -27.98 -3.73
C HIS A 725 17.43 -29.03 -3.28
N TYR A 726 17.89 -30.04 -2.53
CA TYR A 726 16.98 -31.03 -1.96
C TYR A 726 15.98 -30.40 -0.99
N LEU A 727 16.44 -29.66 0.02
CA LEU A 727 15.59 -29.01 1.00
C LEU A 727 14.60 -28.01 0.34
N LYS A 728 15.06 -27.29 -0.68
CA LYS A 728 14.22 -26.39 -1.47
C LYS A 728 13.12 -27.14 -2.23
N SER A 729 13.43 -28.32 -2.77
CA SER A 729 12.45 -29.13 -3.52
C SER A 729 11.35 -29.75 -2.65
N ILE A 730 11.63 -29.99 -1.37
CA ILE A 730 10.69 -30.54 -0.40
C ILE A 730 10.05 -29.47 0.51
N GLU A 731 10.28 -28.19 0.25
CA GLU A 731 9.77 -27.07 1.06
C GLU A 731 8.24 -27.16 1.31
N SER A 732 7.48 -27.58 0.30
CA SER A 732 6.03 -27.79 0.42
C SER A 732 5.65 -28.99 1.30
N GLU A 733 6.49 -30.02 1.34
CA GLU A 733 6.28 -31.22 2.14
C GLU A 733 6.56 -30.93 3.62
N ILE A 734 7.59 -30.12 3.93
CA ILE A 734 7.89 -29.65 5.29
C ILE A 734 6.70 -28.88 5.89
N LYS A 735 5.92 -28.18 5.08
CA LYS A 735 4.69 -27.45 5.48
C LYS A 735 3.49 -28.36 5.71
N GLY A 736 3.48 -29.59 5.20
CA GLY A 736 2.29 -30.42 4.97
C GLY A 736 2.12 -31.63 5.87
N GLY A 737 2.86 -31.80 6.95
CA GLY A 737 2.70 -32.96 7.85
C GLY A 737 1.33 -32.99 8.55
N GLY A 738 0.31 -33.58 7.91
CA GLY A 738 -0.96 -33.98 8.52
C GLY A 738 -1.93 -32.86 8.91
N GLY A 739 -2.42 -32.07 7.96
CA GLY A 739 -3.69 -31.33 8.10
C GLY A 739 -3.68 -30.11 9.03
N ALA A 740 -2.59 -29.80 9.70
CA ALA A 740 -2.43 -28.58 10.50
C ALA A 740 -1.28 -27.74 9.94
N VAL A 741 -1.51 -26.46 9.75
CA VAL A 741 -0.45 -25.48 9.46
C VAL A 741 0.40 -25.35 10.73
N PHE A 742 1.62 -25.89 10.71
CA PHE A 742 2.52 -25.70 11.85
C PHE A 742 2.96 -24.24 11.91
N ASP A 743 2.70 -23.56 13.03
CA ASP A 743 3.21 -22.21 13.29
C ASP A 743 4.74 -22.17 13.47
N SER A 744 5.36 -23.32 13.75
CA SER A 744 6.82 -23.46 13.88
C SER A 744 7.29 -24.91 13.74
N ILE A 745 8.56 -25.11 13.38
CA ILE A 745 9.27 -26.39 13.39
C ILE A 745 10.40 -26.34 14.43
N SER A 746 10.55 -27.39 15.21
CA SER A 746 11.62 -27.51 16.21
C SER A 746 12.93 -27.99 15.61
N LYS A 747 14.05 -27.73 16.31
CA LYS A 747 15.38 -28.23 15.93
C LYS A 747 15.35 -29.76 15.72
N LYS A 748 14.73 -30.51 16.61
CA LYS A 748 14.65 -31.97 16.54
C LYS A 748 13.91 -32.44 15.27
N GLN A 749 12.79 -31.78 14.92
CA GLN A 749 12.05 -32.12 13.70
C GLN A 749 12.85 -31.81 12.42
N ILE A 750 13.73 -30.79 12.45
CA ILE A 750 14.65 -30.52 11.32
C ILE A 750 15.72 -31.60 11.25
N GLU A 751 16.27 -32.02 12.37
CA GLU A 751 17.28 -33.08 12.47
C GLU A 751 16.77 -34.44 11.99
N GLU A 752 15.48 -34.71 12.15
CA GLU A 752 14.78 -35.94 11.73
C GLU A 752 14.34 -35.92 10.25
N ILE A 753 14.61 -34.86 9.48
CA ILE A 753 14.29 -34.84 8.04
C ILE A 753 15.15 -35.90 7.33
N GLU A 754 14.50 -36.78 6.59
CA GLU A 754 15.18 -37.81 5.78
C GLU A 754 15.81 -37.18 4.53
N ILE A 755 17.11 -37.42 4.37
CA ILE A 755 17.95 -36.88 3.30
C ILE A 755 18.48 -38.03 2.46
N PRO A 756 18.35 -37.99 1.13
CA PRO A 756 18.97 -38.98 0.24
C PRO A 756 20.50 -38.72 0.20
N LEU A 757 21.28 -39.76 0.35
CA LEU A 757 22.74 -39.67 0.36
C LEU A 757 23.36 -40.50 -0.75
N PRO A 758 23.26 -40.09 -2.03
CA PRO A 758 23.98 -40.75 -3.13
C PRO A 758 25.47 -40.51 -2.99
N PRO A 759 26.34 -41.26 -3.69
CA PRO A 759 27.79 -41.02 -3.71
C PRO A 759 28.13 -39.56 -4.02
N LEU A 760 29.24 -39.08 -3.42
CA LEU A 760 29.61 -37.63 -3.50
C LEU A 760 29.76 -37.14 -4.96
N GLU A 761 30.29 -37.97 -5.84
CA GLU A 761 30.40 -37.66 -7.28
C GLU A 761 29.04 -37.46 -7.94
N THR A 762 28.06 -38.31 -7.58
CA THR A 762 26.66 -38.16 -8.04
C THR A 762 26.03 -36.85 -7.50
N GLN A 763 26.29 -36.51 -6.23
CA GLN A 763 25.83 -35.25 -5.67
C GLN A 763 26.36 -34.05 -6.45
N LYS A 764 27.69 -34.03 -6.74
CA LYS A 764 28.32 -32.96 -7.53
C LYS A 764 27.76 -32.87 -8.96
N GLN A 765 27.51 -34.00 -9.61
CA GLN A 765 26.92 -34.04 -10.94
C GLN A 765 25.51 -33.41 -10.92
N LEU A 766 24.66 -33.81 -9.96
CA LEU A 766 23.32 -33.26 -9.81
C LEU A 766 23.32 -31.75 -9.50
N VAL A 767 24.26 -31.27 -8.68
CA VAL A 767 24.46 -29.85 -8.44
C VAL A 767 24.84 -29.12 -9.72
N ALA A 768 25.79 -29.64 -10.48
CA ALA A 768 26.22 -29.04 -11.75
C ALA A 768 25.06 -28.95 -12.76
N GLU A 769 24.21 -29.98 -12.85
CA GLU A 769 23.00 -29.98 -13.66
C GLU A 769 22.00 -28.90 -13.21
N MET A 770 21.77 -28.77 -11.88
CA MET A 770 20.87 -27.76 -11.32
C MET A 770 21.37 -26.33 -11.57
N GLU A 771 22.67 -26.10 -11.44
CA GLU A 771 23.28 -24.79 -11.70
C GLU A 771 23.25 -24.44 -13.19
N GLU A 772 23.42 -25.41 -14.08
CA GLU A 772 23.26 -25.18 -15.52
C GLU A 772 21.81 -24.88 -15.89
N GLN A 773 20.83 -25.57 -15.31
CA GLN A 773 19.41 -25.26 -15.47
C GLN A 773 19.09 -23.85 -14.97
N GLU A 774 19.65 -23.38 -13.85
CA GLU A 774 19.50 -21.99 -13.35
C GLU A 774 19.97 -20.99 -14.40
N LYS A 775 21.15 -21.16 -14.98
CA LYS A 775 21.69 -20.29 -16.01
C LYS A 775 20.77 -20.25 -17.25
N ILE A 776 20.26 -21.40 -17.68
CA ILE A 776 19.34 -21.49 -18.82
C ILE A 776 18.04 -20.77 -18.52
N ILE A 777 17.47 -20.91 -17.33
CA ILE A 777 16.26 -20.20 -16.91
C ILE A 777 16.50 -18.68 -16.93
N GLU A 778 17.59 -18.20 -16.36
CA GLU A 778 17.93 -16.78 -16.32
C GLU A 778 18.14 -16.19 -17.72
N ALA A 779 18.89 -16.91 -18.57
CA ALA A 779 19.10 -16.51 -19.96
C ALA A 779 17.78 -16.42 -20.75
N ASN A 780 16.87 -17.37 -20.56
CA ASN A 780 15.58 -17.35 -21.22
C ASN A 780 14.66 -16.25 -20.66
N LYS A 781 14.66 -15.96 -19.34
CA LYS A 781 13.96 -14.80 -18.76
C LYS A 781 14.45 -13.48 -19.37
N LYS A 782 15.75 -13.35 -19.56
CA LYS A 782 16.34 -12.18 -20.23
C LYS A 782 15.95 -12.11 -21.72
N LEU A 783 15.95 -13.22 -22.42
CA LEU A 783 15.53 -13.30 -23.82
C LEU A 783 14.07 -12.86 -23.99
N VAL A 784 13.17 -13.30 -23.12
CA VAL A 784 11.76 -12.87 -23.10
C VAL A 784 11.67 -11.35 -23.00
N GLY A 785 12.37 -10.73 -22.03
CA GLY A 785 12.38 -9.27 -21.88
C GLY A 785 12.89 -8.53 -23.12
N ILE A 786 13.97 -9.02 -23.73
CA ILE A 786 14.52 -8.42 -24.97
C ILE A 786 13.51 -8.53 -26.14
N MET A 787 12.83 -9.67 -26.28
CA MET A 787 11.87 -9.86 -27.38
C MET A 787 10.60 -9.04 -27.16
N GLU A 788 10.12 -8.91 -25.93
CA GLU A 788 8.99 -8.03 -25.60
C GLU A 788 9.32 -6.56 -25.90
N GLN A 789 10.54 -6.10 -25.57
CA GLN A 789 11.00 -4.76 -25.92
C GLN A 789 11.06 -4.56 -27.44
N LYS A 790 11.61 -5.52 -28.20
CA LYS A 790 11.68 -5.45 -29.68
C LYS A 790 10.30 -5.44 -30.33
N ILE A 791 9.30 -6.11 -29.76
CA ILE A 791 7.91 -6.02 -30.26
C ILE A 791 7.37 -4.60 -30.03
N ALA A 792 7.63 -4.02 -28.86
CA ALA A 792 7.20 -2.66 -28.55
C ALA A 792 7.87 -1.62 -29.50
N GLU A 793 9.15 -1.79 -29.84
CA GLU A 793 9.87 -0.97 -30.81
C GLU A 793 9.21 -1.05 -32.21
N VAL A 794 8.95 -2.25 -32.73
CA VAL A 794 8.25 -2.44 -34.03
C VAL A 794 6.88 -1.77 -34.04
N LEU A 795 6.13 -1.83 -32.94
CA LEU A 795 4.80 -1.21 -32.84
C LEU A 795 4.88 0.32 -32.69
N SER A 796 5.96 0.85 -32.15
CA SER A 796 6.17 2.30 -31.99
C SER A 796 6.61 2.99 -33.31
N GLU A 797 7.07 2.24 -34.29
CA GLU A 797 7.46 2.76 -35.62
C GLU A 797 6.28 2.87 -36.61
N ILE A 798 5.11 2.37 -36.19
CA ILE A 798 3.88 2.40 -36.98
C ILE A 798 3.08 3.70 -36.75
#